data_bd5913cec6a612bb2117a8e37816b052
#
_entry.id   bd5913cec6a612bb2117a8e37816b052
#
_cell.length_a   1.000
_cell.length_b   1.000
_cell.length_c   1.000
_cell.angle_alpha   90.00
_cell.angle_beta   90.00
_cell.angle_gamma   90.00
#
_symmetry.space_group_name_H-M   'P 1'
#
loop_
_entity.id
_entity.type
_entity.pdbx_description
1 polymer ?
#
loop_
_entity_poly.entity_id
_entity_poly.type
_entity_poly.pdbx_seq_one_letter_code
_entity_poly.pdbx_strand_id
1 'polypeptide(L)'
;MTSAEIRQSFLDFFREKQHSIVPSSSLLPDAPNLLFTNAGMNQFVPIFLGQQKPSWTPARVADTQKCIRAGGKHNDLEDVGLDTYHHTFFEMLGNWSFGDYFKKEAIDWAWELVVGRWKFPAQRLYATVYKPGLREPSEFDQEAYDHWTRLFQDADLDPAIHVLSGGKADNFWMMGDTGPCGACSELHVDLTPDGDTRGALVNKEDPRCIEIWNLVFIQFNANPDNTLTLLPQRHVDTGMGFERVTAIVQGTKNLTDFAGTISNYETDIFRPIFDQLEKLSGKKYGSTIPVVGQAHRLPDIEGGSRSRPTNDPDQEKIDIAFRVIADHIRTLSFAIADGIIPSNEGRGYVLRRVLRRAIRYGRTLGFQEPFFFQLVDVVARTMGDVFPEVRSKQKAIEETIRREEESFNKTLDKGIEEFNEMMKALERDVPKVAPLGGWVIMPGRFAFKLYDTYGFPLDLTELMARERGFTVDVTSFEKLMEEQRARARKAQKKEKIHVEDRELKAAPTKFLGYDFLEAEAVVETVLPGTKAEELNVVLDQTPFYAEMGGQVGDHGLLHVPGHDRTEVGQLRVIDTQKRGDAFVHRARLLEGRAPEPGEAVRVAVDVDRRRSIQAHHTVTHLLHWVLHEIVSRDAAQKGSYVGPDKLTFDFSSAALTKQQVHDVEKLVNERIAENAPVSWIETPYAEVKKRNDIIQFFG
;
A
#
# COMPACT_ATOMS: atom_id res chain seq x y z
N MET A 1 -31.43 -8.58 6.87
CA MET A 1 -30.96 -7.48 6.00
C MET A 1 -29.84 -8.02 5.11
N THR A 2 -29.81 -7.61 3.86
CA THR A 2 -28.67 -7.84 2.94
C THR A 2 -27.52 -6.87 3.25
N SER A 3 -26.33 -7.15 2.76
CA SER A 3 -25.18 -6.24 2.86
C SER A 3 -25.46 -4.88 2.23
N ALA A 4 -26.13 -4.86 1.08
CA ALA A 4 -26.57 -3.61 0.42
C ALA A 4 -27.53 -2.78 1.29
N GLU A 5 -28.50 -3.41 1.95
CA GLU A 5 -29.45 -2.74 2.85
C GLU A 5 -28.74 -2.20 4.10
N ILE A 6 -27.76 -2.91 4.67
CA ILE A 6 -26.99 -2.46 5.83
C ILE A 6 -26.20 -1.19 5.46
N ARG A 7 -25.45 -1.23 4.33
CA ARG A 7 -24.70 -0.09 3.83
C ARG A 7 -25.59 1.12 3.58
N GLN A 8 -26.70 0.92 2.87
CA GLN A 8 -27.65 2.00 2.56
C GLN A 8 -28.28 2.56 3.83
N SER A 9 -28.66 1.70 4.78
CA SER A 9 -29.25 2.11 6.06
C SER A 9 -28.28 2.98 6.90
N PHE A 10 -26.96 2.67 6.88
CA PHE A 10 -25.93 3.51 7.52
C PHE A 10 -25.85 4.90 6.86
N LEU A 11 -25.74 4.93 5.53
CA LEU A 11 -25.62 6.19 4.80
C LEU A 11 -26.88 7.07 4.95
N ASP A 12 -28.06 6.45 4.91
CA ASP A 12 -29.34 7.17 5.09
C ASP A 12 -29.48 7.72 6.51
N PHE A 13 -29.08 6.94 7.53
CA PHE A 13 -29.07 7.39 8.91
C PHE A 13 -28.21 8.62 9.11
N PHE A 14 -26.97 8.63 8.59
CA PHE A 14 -26.10 9.80 8.71
C PHE A 14 -26.53 10.97 7.82
N ARG A 15 -27.20 10.70 6.69
CA ARG A 15 -27.86 11.76 5.91
C ARG A 15 -28.98 12.44 6.71
N GLU A 16 -29.80 11.67 7.46
CA GLU A 16 -30.80 12.21 8.39
C GLU A 16 -30.16 13.06 9.49
N LYS A 17 -28.95 12.71 9.93
CA LYS A 17 -28.11 13.50 10.84
C LYS A 17 -27.34 14.63 10.14
N GLN A 18 -27.72 15.00 8.92
CA GLN A 18 -27.17 16.10 8.12
C GLN A 18 -25.70 15.91 7.69
N HIS A 19 -25.20 14.68 7.60
CA HIS A 19 -23.92 14.43 7.00
C HIS A 19 -24.00 14.48 5.46
N SER A 20 -23.02 15.10 4.82
CA SER A 20 -22.84 14.97 3.37
C SER A 20 -22.30 13.60 3.06
N ILE A 21 -22.94 12.86 2.16
CA ILE A 21 -22.43 11.56 1.71
C ILE A 21 -21.37 11.81 0.64
N VAL A 22 -20.18 11.32 0.88
CA VAL A 22 -19.02 11.47 -0.02
C VAL A 22 -18.61 10.13 -0.62
N PRO A 23 -17.98 10.11 -1.80
CA PRO A 23 -17.49 8.87 -2.39
C PRO A 23 -16.28 8.35 -1.63
N SER A 24 -16.07 7.03 -1.69
CA SER A 24 -14.82 6.39 -1.23
C SER A 24 -13.61 6.99 -1.93
N SER A 25 -12.57 7.30 -1.20
CA SER A 25 -11.29 7.71 -1.79
C SER A 25 -10.56 6.52 -2.42
N SER A 26 -9.54 6.83 -3.23
CA SER A 26 -8.66 5.83 -3.81
C SER A 26 -7.92 5.04 -2.71
N LEU A 27 -7.63 3.78 -3.00
CA LEU A 27 -6.72 2.95 -2.19
C LEU A 27 -5.26 3.42 -2.25
N LEU A 28 -4.94 4.32 -3.20
CA LEU A 28 -3.65 5.00 -3.28
C LEU A 28 -3.71 6.28 -2.43
N PRO A 29 -3.17 6.28 -1.18
CA PRO A 29 -3.23 7.44 -0.32
C PRO A 29 -2.26 8.54 -0.76
N ASP A 30 -2.62 9.81 -0.52
CA ASP A 30 -1.72 10.94 -0.71
C ASP A 30 -0.60 11.01 0.36
N ALA A 31 -0.74 10.26 1.46
CA ALA A 31 0.24 10.21 2.55
C ALA A 31 1.42 9.29 2.19
N PRO A 32 2.67 9.79 2.14
CA PRO A 32 3.83 9.04 1.68
C PRO A 32 4.25 7.88 2.62
N ASN A 33 3.84 7.93 3.89
CA ASN A 33 4.12 6.91 4.91
C ASN A 33 3.11 5.75 4.92
N LEU A 34 2.07 5.81 4.10
CA LEU A 34 1.08 4.74 3.98
C LEU A 34 1.23 3.99 2.66
N LEU A 35 1.18 2.66 2.72
CA LEU A 35 1.17 1.81 1.53
C LEU A 35 -0.19 1.86 0.83
N PHE A 36 -1.27 1.77 1.58
CA PHE A 36 -2.65 1.80 1.10
C PHE A 36 -3.51 2.66 2.02
N THR A 37 -4.64 3.11 1.53
CA THR A 37 -5.71 3.63 2.38
C THR A 37 -6.19 2.50 3.29
N ASN A 38 -5.93 2.62 4.58
CA ASN A 38 -6.17 1.60 5.61
C ASN A 38 -7.26 1.97 6.62
N ALA A 39 -7.76 3.20 6.53
CA ALA A 39 -8.84 3.74 7.35
C ALA A 39 -9.60 4.85 6.60
N GLY A 40 -10.87 5.04 6.92
CA GLY A 40 -11.73 6.02 6.28
C GLY A 40 -11.24 7.47 6.41
N MET A 41 -10.56 7.77 7.50
CA MET A 41 -10.04 9.10 7.79
C MET A 41 -8.88 9.55 6.88
N ASN A 42 -8.21 8.64 6.17
CA ASN A 42 -6.97 8.99 5.46
C ASN A 42 -7.15 10.15 4.47
N GLN A 43 -8.30 10.25 3.82
CA GLN A 43 -8.64 11.34 2.90
C GLN A 43 -8.86 12.69 3.61
N PHE A 44 -9.12 12.71 4.91
CA PHE A 44 -9.46 13.91 5.69
C PHE A 44 -8.32 14.44 6.55
N VAL A 45 -7.14 13.82 6.52
CA VAL A 45 -5.96 14.23 7.31
C VAL A 45 -5.63 15.71 7.17
N PRO A 46 -5.64 16.34 5.98
CA PRO A 46 -5.39 17.77 5.85
C PRO A 46 -6.41 18.64 6.59
N ILE A 47 -7.67 18.18 6.71
CA ILE A 47 -8.73 18.89 7.44
C ILE A 47 -8.51 18.77 8.95
N PHE A 48 -8.20 17.57 9.45
CA PHE A 48 -7.89 17.35 10.87
C PHE A 48 -6.70 18.18 11.34
N LEU A 49 -5.68 18.32 10.51
CA LEU A 49 -4.49 19.12 10.79
C LEU A 49 -4.71 20.63 10.59
N GLY A 50 -5.91 21.06 10.19
CA GLY A 50 -6.22 22.49 9.93
C GLY A 50 -5.54 23.07 8.68
N GLN A 51 -4.96 22.21 7.83
CA GLN A 51 -4.30 22.61 6.58
C GLN A 51 -5.32 22.92 5.47
N GLN A 52 -6.50 22.32 5.56
CA GLN A 52 -7.62 22.54 4.65
C GLN A 52 -8.90 22.78 5.45
N LYS A 53 -9.75 23.70 4.99
CA LYS A 53 -11.09 23.89 5.56
C LYS A 53 -12.07 22.87 4.98
N PRO A 54 -13.01 22.33 5.79
CA PRO A 54 -14.07 21.49 5.26
C PRO A 54 -14.95 22.30 4.28
N SER A 55 -15.34 21.65 3.18
CA SER A 55 -16.19 22.29 2.14
C SER A 55 -17.69 22.06 2.35
N TRP A 56 -18.06 21.29 3.37
CA TRP A 56 -19.45 20.93 3.70
C TRP A 56 -20.01 21.80 4.82
N THR A 57 -21.34 22.03 4.79
CA THR A 57 -22.05 22.76 5.85
C THR A 57 -23.36 22.01 6.16
N PRO A 58 -23.51 21.44 7.38
CA PRO A 58 -22.56 21.40 8.48
C PRO A 58 -21.27 20.65 8.13
N ALA A 59 -20.20 20.87 8.90
CA ALA A 59 -18.89 20.31 8.65
C ALA A 59 -18.80 18.85 9.09
N ARG A 60 -19.59 17.99 8.46
CA ARG A 60 -19.71 16.54 8.72
C ARG A 60 -19.96 15.75 7.46
N VAL A 61 -19.36 14.57 7.37
CA VAL A 61 -19.50 13.66 6.22
C VAL A 61 -19.66 12.21 6.65
N ALA A 62 -20.18 11.37 5.76
CA ALA A 62 -20.20 9.92 5.92
C ALA A 62 -19.95 9.23 4.59
N ASP A 63 -19.36 8.05 4.63
CA ASP A 63 -19.16 7.21 3.44
C ASP A 63 -19.06 5.71 3.78
N THR A 64 -18.84 4.92 2.73
CA THR A 64 -18.29 3.57 2.81
C THR A 64 -16.93 3.57 2.12
N GLN A 65 -15.86 3.48 2.91
CA GLN A 65 -14.49 3.59 2.43
C GLN A 65 -13.87 2.22 2.17
N LYS A 66 -13.30 2.06 0.98
CA LYS A 66 -12.41 0.93 0.65
C LYS A 66 -11.14 0.99 1.47
N CYS A 67 -10.78 -0.10 2.13
CA CYS A 67 -9.56 -0.19 2.93
C CYS A 67 -8.76 -1.45 2.59
N ILE A 68 -7.42 -1.34 2.60
CA ILE A 68 -6.51 -2.48 2.49
C ILE A 68 -5.56 -2.51 3.70
N ARG A 69 -5.51 -3.68 4.37
CA ARG A 69 -4.57 -4.01 5.45
C ARG A 69 -3.79 -5.27 5.08
N ALA A 70 -2.76 -5.12 4.24
CA ALA A 70 -1.93 -6.21 3.74
C ALA A 70 -0.42 -5.93 3.88
N GLY A 71 -0.04 -4.99 4.74
CA GLY A 71 1.36 -4.61 4.99
C GLY A 71 1.49 -3.31 5.79
N GLY A 72 2.67 -3.04 6.31
CA GLY A 72 2.92 -1.90 7.20
C GLY A 72 2.49 -2.18 8.64
N LYS A 73 2.04 -1.14 9.36
CA LYS A 73 1.63 -1.23 10.77
C LYS A 73 0.38 -2.09 10.97
N HIS A 74 -0.55 -2.04 9.99
CA HIS A 74 -1.77 -2.85 9.98
C HIS A 74 -1.64 -3.92 8.89
N ASN A 75 -1.54 -5.19 9.28
CA ASN A 75 -1.30 -6.29 8.36
C ASN A 75 -2.09 -7.53 8.78
N ASP A 76 -3.22 -7.76 8.14
CA ASP A 76 -4.13 -8.89 8.42
C ASP A 76 -3.88 -10.07 7.46
N LEU A 77 -2.91 -9.95 6.53
CA LEU A 77 -2.69 -10.93 5.45
C LEU A 77 -2.51 -12.37 5.94
N GLU A 78 -1.85 -12.57 7.09
CA GLU A 78 -1.54 -13.91 7.58
C GLU A 78 -2.75 -14.59 8.23
N ASP A 79 -3.67 -13.80 8.80
CA ASP A 79 -4.87 -14.30 9.51
C ASP A 79 -6.01 -14.62 8.55
N VAL A 80 -6.00 -14.04 7.33
CA VAL A 80 -7.01 -14.26 6.31
C VAL A 80 -7.16 -15.75 5.96
N GLY A 81 -8.38 -16.24 6.12
CA GLY A 81 -8.78 -17.63 5.87
C GLY A 81 -8.60 -18.54 7.07
N LEU A 82 -7.82 -18.15 8.08
CA LEU A 82 -7.53 -18.91 9.29
C LEU A 82 -8.48 -18.56 10.45
N ASP A 83 -9.20 -17.45 10.35
CA ASP A 83 -10.25 -17.06 11.26
C ASP A 83 -11.53 -16.69 10.50
N THR A 84 -12.50 -16.09 11.19
CA THR A 84 -13.84 -15.81 10.65
C THR A 84 -14.07 -14.35 10.26
N TYR A 85 -13.11 -13.41 10.52
CA TYR A 85 -13.39 -11.99 10.46
C TYR A 85 -12.25 -11.10 9.93
N HIS A 86 -11.00 -11.59 9.76
CA HIS A 86 -9.93 -10.80 9.18
C HIS A 86 -9.94 -10.84 7.65
N HIS A 87 -9.65 -9.68 7.04
CA HIS A 87 -9.61 -9.47 5.59
C HIS A 87 -8.48 -8.56 5.19
N THR A 88 -7.85 -8.81 4.03
CA THR A 88 -6.92 -7.84 3.45
C THR A 88 -7.63 -6.66 2.80
N PHE A 89 -8.83 -6.86 2.27
CA PHE A 89 -9.72 -5.80 1.79
C PHE A 89 -11.03 -5.83 2.57
N PHE A 90 -11.47 -4.67 3.06
CA PHE A 90 -12.77 -4.51 3.72
C PHE A 90 -13.36 -3.14 3.46
N GLU A 91 -14.67 -3.01 3.67
CA GLU A 91 -15.36 -1.72 3.68
C GLU A 91 -15.46 -1.19 5.11
N MET A 92 -15.07 0.06 5.30
CA MET A 92 -15.26 0.78 6.55
C MET A 92 -16.41 1.76 6.39
N LEU A 93 -17.51 1.56 7.11
CA LEU A 93 -18.58 2.54 7.20
C LEU A 93 -18.14 3.61 8.18
N GLY A 94 -17.99 4.84 7.69
CA GLY A 94 -17.42 5.95 8.48
C GLY A 94 -18.31 7.17 8.54
N ASN A 95 -18.26 7.88 9.67
CA ASN A 95 -18.78 9.21 9.82
C ASN A 95 -17.80 10.13 10.54
N TRP A 96 -17.70 11.36 10.07
CA TRP A 96 -16.69 12.32 10.50
C TRP A 96 -17.33 13.66 10.89
N SER A 97 -16.75 14.28 11.93
CA SER A 97 -17.03 15.65 12.33
C SER A 97 -15.75 16.48 12.31
N PHE A 98 -15.80 17.61 11.65
CA PHE A 98 -14.68 18.55 11.55
C PHE A 98 -14.91 19.78 12.41
N GLY A 99 -14.88 19.57 13.76
CA GLY A 99 -15.13 20.62 14.73
C GLY A 99 -16.61 21.01 14.87
N ASP A 100 -17.53 20.15 14.45
CA ASP A 100 -18.98 20.43 14.47
C ASP A 100 -19.66 19.74 15.67
N TYR A 101 -19.54 18.43 15.81
CA TYR A 101 -19.99 17.68 16.98
C TYR A 101 -18.83 16.85 17.57
N PHE A 102 -19.04 16.29 18.77
CA PHE A 102 -18.01 15.52 19.44
C PHE A 102 -18.59 14.25 20.10
N LYS A 103 -18.08 13.84 21.27
CA LYS A 103 -18.34 12.53 21.90
C LYS A 103 -19.82 12.26 22.11
N LYS A 104 -20.56 13.24 22.63
CA LYS A 104 -21.97 13.07 22.97
C LYS A 104 -22.79 12.60 21.77
N GLU A 105 -22.75 13.36 20.70
CA GLU A 105 -23.51 13.06 19.48
C GLU A 105 -23.02 11.77 18.83
N ALA A 106 -21.70 11.55 18.79
CA ALA A 106 -21.12 10.34 18.20
C ALA A 106 -21.61 9.08 18.92
N ILE A 107 -21.59 9.08 20.25
CA ILE A 107 -22.03 7.96 21.09
C ILE A 107 -23.56 7.78 21.03
N ASP A 108 -24.31 8.89 21.14
CA ASP A 108 -25.78 8.83 21.04
C ASP A 108 -26.25 8.28 19.70
N TRP A 109 -25.62 8.70 18.58
CA TRP A 109 -25.95 8.20 17.24
C TRP A 109 -25.47 6.77 17.00
N ALA A 110 -24.34 6.36 17.57
CA ALA A 110 -23.92 4.98 17.51
C ALA A 110 -24.96 4.05 18.18
N TRP A 111 -25.43 4.42 19.35
CA TRP A 111 -26.48 3.69 20.04
C TRP A 111 -27.80 3.71 19.28
N GLU A 112 -28.23 4.87 18.79
CA GLU A 112 -29.47 5.02 18.03
C GLU A 112 -29.47 4.17 16.75
N LEU A 113 -28.34 4.10 16.05
CA LEU A 113 -28.21 3.26 14.86
C LEU A 113 -28.24 1.76 15.22
N VAL A 114 -27.37 1.34 16.13
CA VAL A 114 -27.19 -0.08 16.43
C VAL A 114 -28.38 -0.66 17.20
N VAL A 115 -28.78 -0.01 18.29
CA VAL A 115 -29.88 -0.51 19.14
C VAL A 115 -31.24 0.01 18.65
N GLY A 116 -31.32 1.27 18.30
CA GLY A 116 -32.58 1.90 17.90
C GLY A 116 -33.07 1.46 16.52
N ARG A 117 -32.21 1.51 15.49
CA ARG A 117 -32.58 1.21 14.09
C ARG A 117 -32.35 -0.25 13.73
N TRP A 118 -31.17 -0.80 13.95
CA TRP A 118 -30.81 -2.18 13.57
C TRP A 118 -31.27 -3.24 14.58
N LYS A 119 -31.68 -2.81 15.78
CA LYS A 119 -32.26 -3.69 16.82
C LYS A 119 -31.27 -4.72 17.39
N PHE A 120 -29.98 -4.38 17.45
CA PHE A 120 -29.05 -5.20 18.23
C PHE A 120 -29.53 -5.29 19.69
N PRO A 121 -29.55 -6.49 20.26
CA PRO A 121 -29.92 -6.66 21.67
C PRO A 121 -28.93 -5.92 22.59
N ALA A 122 -29.39 -4.88 23.29
CA ALA A 122 -28.52 -4.04 24.11
C ALA A 122 -27.73 -4.81 25.16
N GLN A 123 -28.32 -5.90 25.72
CA GLN A 123 -27.67 -6.78 26.69
C GLN A 123 -26.45 -7.55 26.14
N ARG A 124 -26.28 -7.61 24.81
CA ARG A 124 -25.11 -8.23 24.17
C ARG A 124 -24.00 -7.23 23.82
N LEU A 125 -24.23 -5.94 24.09
CA LEU A 125 -23.29 -4.90 23.74
C LEU A 125 -22.40 -4.54 24.94
N TYR A 126 -21.13 -4.32 24.62
CA TYR A 126 -20.16 -3.74 25.56
C TYR A 126 -19.48 -2.56 24.89
N ALA A 127 -19.33 -1.45 25.65
CA ALA A 127 -18.55 -0.31 25.23
C ALA A 127 -17.22 -0.28 25.96
N THR A 128 -16.14 0.09 25.27
CA THR A 128 -14.85 0.33 25.89
C THR A 128 -14.53 1.81 25.93
N VAL A 129 -13.80 2.26 26.93
CA VAL A 129 -13.33 3.64 27.07
C VAL A 129 -11.86 3.67 27.46
N TYR A 130 -11.16 4.71 27.00
CA TYR A 130 -9.74 4.84 27.25
C TYR A 130 -9.44 5.10 28.74
N LYS A 131 -8.54 4.29 29.28
CA LYS A 131 -7.95 4.44 30.61
C LYS A 131 -6.43 4.42 30.51
N PRO A 132 -5.72 5.53 30.79
CA PRO A 132 -4.29 5.59 30.66
C PRO A 132 -3.56 4.69 31.64
N GLY A 133 -2.46 4.12 31.19
CA GLY A 133 -1.44 3.50 32.04
C GLY A 133 -0.53 4.55 32.69
N LEU A 134 0.41 4.07 33.53
CA LEU A 134 1.45 4.94 34.12
C LEU A 134 2.34 5.50 32.98
N ARG A 135 2.42 6.84 32.87
CA ARG A 135 3.21 7.62 31.89
C ARG A 135 2.57 7.74 30.50
N GLU A 136 1.29 7.48 30.34
CA GLU A 136 0.60 7.76 29.09
C GLU A 136 0.12 9.23 29.04
N PRO A 137 0.09 9.86 27.84
CA PRO A 137 -0.01 11.32 27.72
C PRO A 137 -1.41 11.89 27.80
N SER A 138 -2.42 11.07 28.10
CA SER A 138 -3.82 11.49 28.15
C SER A 138 -4.49 11.04 29.46
N GLU A 139 -5.57 11.67 29.83
CA GLU A 139 -6.37 11.35 31.03
C GLU A 139 -7.42 10.28 30.71
N PHE A 140 -8.02 9.72 31.78
CA PHE A 140 -9.18 8.83 31.64
C PHE A 140 -10.32 9.54 30.90
N ASP A 141 -10.95 8.85 29.95
CA ASP A 141 -12.03 9.41 29.15
C ASP A 141 -13.37 9.38 29.92
N GLN A 142 -13.48 10.26 30.93
CA GLN A 142 -14.66 10.35 31.76
C GLN A 142 -15.92 10.76 30.98
N GLU A 143 -15.77 11.63 29.97
CA GLU A 143 -16.89 12.09 29.13
C GLU A 143 -17.52 10.92 28.34
N ALA A 144 -16.70 10.09 27.68
CA ALA A 144 -17.21 8.90 26.98
C ALA A 144 -17.83 7.89 27.96
N TYR A 145 -17.18 7.68 29.11
CA TYR A 145 -17.69 6.80 30.17
C TYR A 145 -19.08 7.23 30.65
N ASP A 146 -19.28 8.51 30.91
CA ASP A 146 -20.57 9.05 31.40
C ASP A 146 -21.68 8.92 30.34
N HIS A 147 -21.36 9.14 29.06
CA HIS A 147 -22.34 8.99 27.97
C HIS A 147 -22.78 7.53 27.82
N TRP A 148 -21.84 6.57 27.79
CA TRP A 148 -22.18 5.16 27.74
C TRP A 148 -22.92 4.70 28.97
N THR A 149 -22.48 5.11 30.16
CA THR A 149 -23.17 4.83 31.45
C THR A 149 -24.64 5.19 31.38
N ARG A 150 -24.97 6.40 30.93
CA ARG A 150 -26.34 6.87 30.76
C ARG A 150 -27.13 5.97 29.79
N LEU A 151 -26.59 5.65 28.63
CA LEU A 151 -27.27 4.85 27.62
C LEU A 151 -27.57 3.41 28.09
N PHE A 152 -26.63 2.78 28.76
CA PHE A 152 -26.86 1.45 29.34
C PHE A 152 -27.86 1.50 30.50
N GLN A 153 -27.84 2.53 31.37
CA GLN A 153 -28.83 2.73 32.41
C GLN A 153 -30.23 2.96 31.82
N ASP A 154 -30.35 3.78 30.77
CA ASP A 154 -31.61 4.02 30.06
C ASP A 154 -32.18 2.72 29.41
N ALA A 155 -31.34 1.72 29.19
CA ALA A 155 -31.71 0.38 28.72
C ALA A 155 -31.89 -0.64 29.85
N ASP A 156 -31.97 -0.23 31.12
CA ASP A 156 -32.07 -1.09 32.32
C ASP A 156 -30.88 -2.08 32.46
N LEU A 157 -29.67 -1.70 32.03
CA LEU A 157 -28.46 -2.50 32.11
C LEU A 157 -27.45 -1.89 33.09
N ASP A 158 -26.65 -2.74 33.75
CA ASP A 158 -25.64 -2.32 34.72
C ASP A 158 -24.37 -1.80 33.98
N PRO A 159 -24.04 -0.49 34.06
CA PRO A 159 -22.86 0.06 33.41
C PRO A 159 -21.54 -0.55 33.91
N ALA A 160 -21.48 -1.06 35.13
CA ALA A 160 -20.28 -1.70 35.65
C ALA A 160 -19.93 -3.00 34.91
N ILE A 161 -20.91 -3.58 34.18
CA ILE A 161 -20.72 -4.79 33.33
C ILE A 161 -20.48 -4.38 31.88
N HIS A 162 -21.18 -3.34 31.40
CA HIS A 162 -21.25 -3.05 29.96
C HIS A 162 -20.29 -1.93 29.51
N VAL A 163 -19.72 -1.12 30.43
CA VAL A 163 -18.75 -0.08 30.12
C VAL A 163 -17.38 -0.45 30.71
N LEU A 164 -16.48 -0.89 29.85
CA LEU A 164 -15.19 -1.43 30.24
C LEU A 164 -14.07 -0.43 29.96
N SER A 165 -12.95 -0.56 30.64
CA SER A 165 -11.77 0.28 30.41
C SER A 165 -10.73 -0.49 29.59
N GLY A 166 -10.25 0.12 28.50
CA GLY A 166 -9.12 -0.37 27.71
C GLY A 166 -7.92 0.59 27.77
N GLY A 167 -6.72 0.03 27.61
CA GLY A 167 -5.46 0.79 27.61
C GLY A 167 -5.16 1.44 26.27
N LYS A 168 -3.92 1.92 26.15
CA LYS A 168 -3.43 2.55 24.90
C LYS A 168 -3.50 1.62 23.69
N ALA A 169 -3.28 0.33 23.88
CA ALA A 169 -3.31 -0.65 22.78
C ALA A 169 -4.70 -0.77 22.16
N ASP A 170 -5.75 -0.67 22.99
CA ASP A 170 -7.12 -0.90 22.57
C ASP A 170 -7.86 0.44 22.30
N ASN A 171 -7.74 1.41 23.21
CA ASN A 171 -8.59 2.60 23.22
C ASN A 171 -7.84 3.92 22.98
N PHE A 172 -6.67 3.90 22.34
CA PHE A 172 -5.99 5.11 21.86
C PHE A 172 -5.55 4.90 20.41
N TRP A 173 -6.33 5.42 19.49
CA TRP A 173 -6.09 5.22 18.07
C TRP A 173 -5.07 6.22 17.51
N MET A 174 -4.18 5.72 16.63
CA MET A 174 -3.17 6.49 15.92
C MET A 174 -3.12 6.06 14.46
N MET A 175 -3.18 7.00 13.53
CA MET A 175 -3.12 6.73 12.09
C MET A 175 -1.85 5.97 11.69
N GLY A 176 -0.73 6.32 12.30
CA GLY A 176 0.59 5.73 12.08
C GLY A 176 1.51 6.07 13.24
N ASP A 177 2.81 6.13 13.00
CA ASP A 177 3.77 6.62 14.00
C ASP A 177 3.67 8.14 14.19
N THR A 178 3.10 8.86 13.21
CA THR A 178 2.83 10.29 13.24
C THR A 178 1.45 10.58 12.65
N GLY A 179 0.86 11.72 13.00
CA GLY A 179 -0.40 12.20 12.46
C GLY A 179 -1.53 12.32 13.50
N PRO A 180 -2.77 12.59 13.05
CA PRO A 180 -3.91 12.74 13.92
C PRO A 180 -4.14 11.51 14.80
N CYS A 181 -4.45 11.74 16.08
CA CYS A 181 -4.68 10.67 17.06
C CYS A 181 -5.57 11.13 18.20
N GLY A 182 -6.07 10.18 18.99
CA GLY A 182 -6.88 10.47 20.17
C GLY A 182 -7.41 9.22 20.85
N ALA A 183 -8.00 9.43 22.03
CA ALA A 183 -8.74 8.40 22.73
C ALA A 183 -9.89 7.89 21.85
N CYS A 184 -10.20 6.61 21.94
CA CYS A 184 -11.32 6.03 21.24
C CYS A 184 -12.18 5.16 22.16
N SER A 185 -13.38 4.90 21.68
CA SER A 185 -14.36 4.05 22.34
C SER A 185 -14.87 3.03 21.33
N GLU A 186 -14.81 1.77 21.68
CA GLU A 186 -15.23 0.68 20.81
C GLU A 186 -16.56 0.08 21.28
N LEU A 187 -17.37 -0.33 20.32
CA LEU A 187 -18.60 -1.07 20.57
C LEU A 187 -18.38 -2.53 20.16
N HIS A 188 -18.54 -3.44 21.12
CA HIS A 188 -18.37 -4.88 20.95
C HIS A 188 -19.70 -5.61 21.07
N VAL A 189 -19.82 -6.76 20.40
CA VAL A 189 -21.01 -7.63 20.45
C VAL A 189 -20.64 -9.00 20.95
N ASP A 190 -21.34 -9.46 21.98
CA ASP A 190 -21.26 -10.83 22.48
C ASP A 190 -22.06 -11.78 21.59
N LEU A 191 -21.33 -12.64 20.89
CA LEU A 191 -21.86 -13.63 19.95
C LEU A 191 -22.03 -15.02 20.57
N THR A 192 -21.79 -15.15 21.88
CA THR A 192 -22.03 -16.42 22.54
C THR A 192 -23.54 -16.79 22.54
N PRO A 193 -23.93 -18.06 22.58
CA PRO A 193 -25.33 -18.42 22.56
C PRO A 193 -26.15 -17.74 23.65
N ASP A 194 -25.61 -17.64 24.86
CA ASP A 194 -26.30 -17.05 26.01
C ASP A 194 -26.20 -15.49 26.01
N GLY A 195 -25.15 -14.93 25.43
CA GLY A 195 -24.92 -13.48 25.32
C GLY A 195 -24.69 -12.77 26.66
N ASP A 196 -24.16 -13.47 27.66
CA ASP A 196 -23.92 -12.98 29.01
C ASP A 196 -22.52 -13.36 29.51
N THR A 197 -21.48 -12.92 28.77
CA THR A 197 -20.10 -13.13 29.21
C THR A 197 -19.64 -12.06 30.23
N ARG A 198 -20.51 -11.10 30.55
CA ARG A 198 -20.23 -9.98 31.48
C ARG A 198 -18.95 -9.24 31.11
N GLY A 199 -18.68 -9.09 29.79
CA GLY A 199 -17.50 -8.41 29.26
C GLY A 199 -16.18 -9.19 29.36
N ALA A 200 -16.19 -10.43 29.82
CA ALA A 200 -14.94 -11.21 30.02
C ALA A 200 -14.17 -11.51 28.73
N LEU A 201 -14.84 -11.46 27.57
CA LEU A 201 -14.23 -11.72 26.26
C LEU A 201 -13.84 -10.43 25.49
N VAL A 202 -14.19 -9.24 25.98
CA VAL A 202 -13.86 -7.98 25.33
C VAL A 202 -12.34 -7.77 25.31
N ASN A 203 -11.77 -7.45 24.16
CA ASN A 203 -10.32 -7.24 23.92
C ASN A 203 -9.46 -8.46 24.33
N LYS A 204 -9.98 -9.69 24.07
CA LYS A 204 -9.28 -10.95 24.33
C LYS A 204 -8.95 -11.74 23.07
N GLU A 205 -9.06 -11.12 21.88
CA GLU A 205 -8.91 -11.81 20.59
C GLU A 205 -9.82 -13.05 20.45
N ASP A 206 -10.96 -13.03 21.12
CA ASP A 206 -11.93 -14.12 21.09
C ASP A 206 -13.01 -13.82 20.02
N PRO A 207 -13.16 -14.68 18.99
CA PRO A 207 -14.13 -14.46 17.91
C PRO A 207 -15.60 -14.49 18.38
N ARG A 208 -15.86 -14.85 19.64
CA ARG A 208 -17.19 -14.84 20.23
C ARG A 208 -17.60 -13.50 20.83
N CYS A 209 -16.68 -12.53 20.89
CA CYS A 209 -16.99 -11.16 21.24
C CYS A 209 -16.14 -10.21 20.41
N ILE A 210 -16.74 -9.64 19.37
CA ILE A 210 -15.98 -8.87 18.38
C ILE A 210 -16.35 -7.38 18.41
N GLU A 211 -15.35 -6.54 18.19
CA GLU A 211 -15.53 -5.13 17.91
C GLU A 211 -16.25 -4.95 16.58
N ILE A 212 -17.31 -4.13 16.57
CA ILE A 212 -18.04 -3.77 15.35
C ILE A 212 -17.83 -2.32 14.96
N TRP A 213 -17.54 -1.42 15.90
CA TRP A 213 -17.42 0.00 15.62
C TRP A 213 -16.40 0.66 16.56
N ASN A 214 -15.46 1.41 16.00
CA ASN A 214 -14.52 2.24 16.73
C ASN A 214 -14.88 3.73 16.54
N LEU A 215 -15.09 4.45 17.66
CA LEU A 215 -15.39 5.87 17.71
C LEU A 215 -14.15 6.61 18.18
N VAL A 216 -13.41 7.23 17.27
CA VAL A 216 -12.15 7.91 17.58
C VAL A 216 -12.38 9.40 17.79
N PHE A 217 -11.90 9.93 18.91
CA PHE A 217 -12.01 11.33 19.30
C PHE A 217 -10.67 12.03 19.06
N ILE A 218 -10.49 12.50 17.83
CA ILE A 218 -9.25 13.13 17.36
C ILE A 218 -9.05 14.48 18.05
N GLN A 219 -8.00 14.58 18.89
CA GLN A 219 -7.66 15.77 19.66
C GLN A 219 -6.20 16.16 19.53
N PHE A 220 -5.34 15.20 19.10
CA PHE A 220 -3.89 15.37 19.09
C PHE A 220 -3.29 15.08 17.72
N ASN A 221 -2.12 15.63 17.50
CA ASN A 221 -1.19 15.18 16.45
C ASN A 221 0.02 14.51 17.12
N ALA A 222 0.31 13.27 16.71
CA ALA A 222 1.52 12.56 17.11
C ALA A 222 2.71 13.08 16.29
N ASN A 223 3.79 13.49 16.97
CA ASN A 223 5.00 14.02 16.36
C ASN A 223 6.09 12.92 16.23
N PRO A 224 7.10 13.10 15.34
CA PRO A 224 8.19 12.13 15.18
C PRO A 224 9.02 11.84 16.44
N ASP A 225 8.99 12.74 17.43
CA ASP A 225 9.68 12.59 18.72
C ASP A 225 8.80 11.89 19.79
N ASN A 226 7.67 11.30 19.37
CA ASN A 226 6.65 10.66 20.22
C ASN A 226 5.93 11.61 21.18
N THR A 227 6.01 12.92 20.99
CA THR A 227 5.19 13.89 21.71
C THR A 227 3.83 14.05 21.06
N LEU A 228 2.83 14.48 21.83
CA LEU A 228 1.50 14.81 21.33
C LEU A 228 1.27 16.33 21.42
N THR A 229 0.83 16.94 20.31
CA THR A 229 0.39 18.35 20.29
C THR A 229 -1.11 18.42 20.10
N LEU A 230 -1.77 19.30 20.83
CA LEU A 230 -3.22 19.52 20.67
C LEU A 230 -3.53 20.09 19.29
N LEU A 231 -4.56 19.57 18.65
CA LEU A 231 -5.11 20.11 17.42
C LEU A 231 -5.92 21.39 17.69
N PRO A 232 -6.04 22.29 16.70
CA PRO A 232 -6.82 23.53 16.85
C PRO A 232 -8.30 23.30 17.15
N GLN A 233 -8.84 22.17 16.70
CA GLN A 233 -10.25 21.76 16.91
C GLN A 233 -10.29 20.29 17.31
N ARG A 234 -11.40 19.89 17.93
CA ARG A 234 -11.73 18.49 18.21
C ARG A 234 -12.52 17.93 17.05
N HIS A 235 -12.22 16.70 16.67
CA HIS A 235 -12.85 16.04 15.54
C HIS A 235 -13.35 14.66 15.96
N VAL A 236 -14.29 14.12 15.18
CA VAL A 236 -14.73 12.74 15.30
C VAL A 236 -14.34 12.01 14.04
N ASP A 237 -13.75 10.84 14.20
CA ASP A 237 -13.49 9.84 13.18
C ASP A 237 -14.10 8.53 13.65
N THR A 238 -14.93 7.90 12.84
CA THR A 238 -15.45 6.58 13.22
C THR A 238 -15.25 5.58 12.11
N GLY A 239 -15.05 4.32 12.51
CA GLY A 239 -14.91 3.21 11.58
C GLY A 239 -15.67 1.98 12.04
N MET A 240 -16.75 1.63 11.32
CA MET A 240 -17.50 0.41 11.54
C MET A 240 -17.08 -0.66 10.53
N GLY A 241 -16.81 -1.87 11.00
CA GLY A 241 -16.51 -3.02 10.16
C GLY A 241 -17.76 -3.51 9.43
N PHE A 242 -17.90 -3.17 8.16
CA PHE A 242 -19.08 -3.50 7.35
C PHE A 242 -19.29 -5.01 7.25
N GLU A 243 -18.23 -5.77 6.95
CA GLU A 243 -18.30 -7.23 6.86
C GLU A 243 -18.68 -7.86 8.21
N ARG A 244 -18.16 -7.33 9.33
CA ARG A 244 -18.47 -7.80 10.68
C ARG A 244 -19.95 -7.63 11.03
N VAL A 245 -20.48 -6.43 10.82
CA VAL A 245 -21.91 -6.14 11.07
C VAL A 245 -22.81 -6.99 10.16
N THR A 246 -22.44 -7.13 8.88
CA THR A 246 -23.18 -7.97 7.94
C THR A 246 -23.20 -9.44 8.39
N ALA A 247 -22.05 -9.96 8.84
CA ALA A 247 -21.94 -11.33 9.35
C ALA A 247 -22.81 -11.56 10.58
N ILE A 248 -22.84 -10.61 11.50
CA ILE A 248 -23.69 -10.73 12.68
C ILE A 248 -25.16 -10.76 12.29
N VAL A 249 -25.59 -9.79 11.48
CA VAL A 249 -27.00 -9.69 11.08
C VAL A 249 -27.45 -10.91 10.29
N GLN A 250 -26.68 -11.39 9.33
CA GLN A 250 -27.04 -12.53 8.49
C GLN A 250 -26.85 -13.86 9.22
N GLY A 251 -25.72 -14.05 9.91
CA GLY A 251 -25.40 -15.28 10.64
C GLY A 251 -26.33 -15.56 11.81
N THR A 252 -26.91 -14.50 12.39
CA THR A 252 -27.89 -14.62 13.50
C THR A 252 -29.35 -14.59 13.02
N LYS A 253 -29.62 -14.71 11.74
CA LYS A 253 -30.98 -14.61 11.16
C LYS A 253 -31.69 -13.32 11.60
N ASN A 254 -31.07 -12.19 11.37
CA ASN A 254 -31.51 -10.88 11.84
C ASN A 254 -31.62 -10.79 13.37
N LEU A 255 -30.56 -11.17 14.08
CA LEU A 255 -30.37 -11.04 15.53
C LEU A 255 -31.34 -11.90 16.40
N THR A 256 -31.85 -12.97 15.81
CA THR A 256 -32.81 -13.89 16.51
C THR A 256 -32.16 -15.20 16.94
N ASP A 257 -31.04 -15.61 16.35
CA ASP A 257 -30.40 -16.91 16.59
C ASP A 257 -28.87 -16.80 16.68
N PHE A 258 -28.32 -16.93 17.88
CA PHE A 258 -26.88 -16.85 18.15
C PHE A 258 -26.24 -18.23 18.40
N ALA A 259 -26.93 -19.31 18.09
CA ALA A 259 -26.42 -20.65 18.36
C ALA A 259 -25.39 -21.14 17.34
N GLY A 260 -25.35 -20.51 16.15
CA GLY A 260 -24.43 -20.84 15.05
C GLY A 260 -23.08 -20.14 15.15
N THR A 261 -22.17 -20.54 14.28
CA THR A 261 -20.94 -19.80 14.06
C THR A 261 -21.20 -18.59 13.18
N ILE A 262 -20.76 -17.43 13.63
CA ILE A 262 -20.86 -16.18 12.89
C ILE A 262 -19.55 -15.95 12.17
N SER A 263 -19.60 -15.79 10.84
CA SER A 263 -18.43 -15.60 10.01
C SER A 263 -18.72 -14.62 8.87
N ASN A 264 -17.80 -13.70 8.61
CA ASN A 264 -17.87 -12.79 7.47
C ASN A 264 -18.01 -13.54 6.14
N TYR A 265 -17.42 -14.72 6.05
CA TYR A 265 -17.42 -15.56 4.86
C TYR A 265 -18.77 -16.24 4.56
N GLU A 266 -19.71 -16.28 5.52
CA GLU A 266 -21.06 -16.85 5.36
C GLU A 266 -22.10 -15.82 4.89
N THR A 267 -21.64 -14.70 4.35
CA THR A 267 -22.50 -13.58 3.95
C THR A 267 -22.72 -13.52 2.43
N ASP A 268 -23.69 -12.72 2.03
CA ASP A 268 -23.96 -12.37 0.63
C ASP A 268 -22.81 -11.58 -0.04
N ILE A 269 -21.82 -11.13 0.73
CA ILE A 269 -20.59 -10.52 0.21
C ILE A 269 -19.67 -11.58 -0.40
N PHE A 270 -19.51 -12.73 0.25
CA PHE A 270 -18.56 -13.77 -0.16
C PHE A 270 -19.21 -14.91 -0.92
N ARG A 271 -20.47 -15.25 -0.63
CA ARG A 271 -21.17 -16.39 -1.25
C ARG A 271 -21.14 -16.38 -2.78
N PRO A 272 -21.35 -15.24 -3.49
CA PRO A 272 -21.25 -15.23 -4.96
C PRO A 272 -19.87 -15.62 -5.50
N ILE A 273 -18.79 -15.28 -4.77
CA ILE A 273 -17.44 -15.68 -5.15
C ILE A 273 -17.24 -17.17 -4.90
N PHE A 274 -17.74 -17.70 -3.79
CA PHE A 274 -17.70 -19.13 -3.49
C PHE A 274 -18.48 -19.95 -4.50
N ASP A 275 -19.68 -19.50 -4.90
CA ASP A 275 -20.49 -20.18 -5.94
C ASP A 275 -19.73 -20.30 -7.26
N GLN A 276 -19.00 -19.25 -7.65
CA GLN A 276 -18.17 -19.30 -8.85
C GLN A 276 -16.95 -20.22 -8.66
N LEU A 277 -16.29 -20.20 -7.50
CA LEU A 277 -15.20 -21.12 -7.20
C LEU A 277 -15.66 -22.58 -7.17
N GLU A 278 -16.81 -22.87 -6.58
CA GLU A 278 -17.42 -24.21 -6.60
C GLU A 278 -17.67 -24.70 -8.03
N LYS A 279 -18.20 -23.81 -8.87
CA LYS A 279 -18.44 -24.12 -10.28
C LYS A 279 -17.16 -24.41 -11.05
N LEU A 280 -16.10 -23.62 -10.81
CA LEU A 280 -14.81 -23.75 -11.51
C LEU A 280 -13.98 -24.95 -11.03
N SER A 281 -13.96 -25.20 -9.70
CA SER A 281 -13.11 -26.23 -9.09
C SER A 281 -13.80 -27.59 -8.95
N GLY A 282 -15.14 -27.63 -8.95
CA GLY A 282 -15.91 -28.83 -8.57
C GLY A 282 -15.86 -29.17 -7.07
N LYS A 283 -15.15 -28.40 -6.26
CA LYS A 283 -15.08 -28.53 -4.80
C LYS A 283 -16.22 -27.74 -4.16
N LYS A 284 -16.58 -28.14 -2.92
CA LYS A 284 -17.63 -27.46 -2.14
C LYS A 284 -17.02 -26.77 -0.92
N TYR A 285 -17.51 -25.59 -0.63
CA TYR A 285 -17.23 -24.91 0.63
C TYR A 285 -18.05 -25.54 1.75
N GLY A 286 -17.39 -26.02 2.78
CA GLY A 286 -18.01 -26.80 3.88
C GLY A 286 -18.23 -26.00 5.16
N SER A 287 -17.93 -24.70 5.17
CA SER A 287 -18.09 -23.83 6.37
C SER A 287 -17.37 -24.35 7.62
N THR A 288 -16.23 -25.04 7.45
CA THR A 288 -15.43 -25.49 8.59
C THR A 288 -14.75 -24.32 9.27
N ILE A 289 -14.62 -24.37 10.59
CA ILE A 289 -13.85 -23.39 11.35
C ILE A 289 -12.44 -23.96 11.53
N PRO A 290 -11.38 -23.21 11.15
CA PRO A 290 -10.03 -23.62 11.46
C PRO A 290 -9.84 -23.78 12.97
N VAL A 291 -9.27 -24.89 13.40
CA VAL A 291 -8.82 -25.05 14.78
C VAL A 291 -7.50 -24.28 14.90
N VAL A 292 -7.59 -22.99 15.19
CA VAL A 292 -6.41 -22.15 15.45
C VAL A 292 -5.61 -22.78 16.59
N GLY A 293 -4.33 -22.98 16.35
CA GLY A 293 -3.39 -23.80 17.08
C GLY A 293 -3.50 -23.79 18.61
N GLN A 294 -3.17 -24.93 19.19
CA GLN A 294 -3.21 -25.27 20.62
C GLN A 294 -2.36 -24.39 21.56
N ALA A 295 -1.94 -23.19 21.17
CA ALA A 295 -1.04 -22.34 21.95
C ALA A 295 -1.73 -21.45 23.00
N HIS A 296 -3.04 -21.26 22.93
CA HIS A 296 -3.80 -20.48 23.92
C HIS A 296 -5.08 -21.23 24.37
N ARG A 297 -4.89 -22.39 25.01
CA ARG A 297 -5.98 -23.00 25.77
C ARG A 297 -6.17 -22.26 27.09
N LEU A 298 -7.25 -21.50 27.20
CA LEU A 298 -7.83 -21.21 28.50
C LEU A 298 -8.32 -22.55 29.13
N PRO A 299 -8.23 -22.71 30.48
CA PRO A 299 -8.63 -23.93 31.14
C PRO A 299 -10.11 -24.24 30.86
N ASP A 300 -10.38 -25.50 30.56
CA ASP A 300 -11.73 -26.04 30.36
C ASP A 300 -12.61 -25.70 31.58
N ILE A 301 -13.66 -24.92 31.35
CA ILE A 301 -14.77 -24.85 32.30
C ILE A 301 -15.53 -26.17 32.13
N GLU A 302 -15.39 -27.08 33.10
CA GLU A 302 -16.08 -28.36 33.14
C GLU A 302 -17.60 -28.17 33.09
N GLY A 303 -18.25 -28.83 32.14
CA GLY A 303 -19.70 -29.08 32.19
C GLY A 303 -20.48 -28.73 30.92
N GLY A 304 -20.16 -29.29 29.78
CA GLY A 304 -21.00 -29.25 28.60
C GLY A 304 -20.55 -30.28 27.56
N SER A 305 -21.35 -31.34 27.40
CA SER A 305 -21.19 -32.30 26.31
C SER A 305 -21.32 -31.58 24.96
N ARG A 306 -20.19 -31.22 24.35
CA ARG A 306 -20.10 -30.73 22.97
C ARG A 306 -19.65 -31.85 22.07
N SER A 307 -20.51 -32.23 21.14
CA SER A 307 -20.10 -32.94 19.95
C SER A 307 -19.07 -32.06 19.26
N ARG A 308 -17.77 -32.42 19.27
CA ARG A 308 -16.74 -31.85 18.42
C ARG A 308 -17.23 -31.94 16.99
N PRO A 309 -17.22 -30.84 16.20
CA PRO A 309 -17.30 -31.00 14.76
C PRO A 309 -16.11 -31.88 14.37
N THR A 310 -16.37 -33.03 13.78
CA THR A 310 -15.34 -33.83 13.12
C THR A 310 -14.96 -33.10 11.85
N ASN A 311 -14.05 -32.12 11.94
CA ASN A 311 -13.51 -31.48 10.75
C ASN A 311 -12.67 -32.54 10.02
N ASP A 312 -13.11 -32.87 8.81
CA ASP A 312 -12.25 -33.54 7.84
C ASP A 312 -11.09 -32.59 7.56
N PRO A 313 -9.82 -32.96 7.86
CA PRO A 313 -8.68 -32.08 7.64
C PRO A 313 -8.50 -31.64 6.18
N ASP A 314 -9.02 -32.42 5.25
CA ASP A 314 -8.98 -32.07 3.82
C ASP A 314 -10.07 -31.05 3.47
N GLN A 315 -11.24 -31.11 4.10
CA GLN A 315 -12.27 -30.08 3.94
C GLN A 315 -11.84 -28.75 4.57
N GLU A 316 -11.18 -28.75 5.71
CA GLU A 316 -10.64 -27.53 6.33
C GLU A 316 -9.67 -26.78 5.40
N LYS A 317 -8.74 -27.52 4.74
CA LYS A 317 -7.82 -26.95 3.76
C LYS A 317 -8.55 -26.35 2.56
N ILE A 318 -9.59 -27.03 2.08
CA ILE A 318 -10.45 -26.56 1.00
C ILE A 318 -11.11 -25.24 1.40
N ASP A 319 -11.71 -25.18 2.59
CA ASP A 319 -12.41 -24.00 3.07
C ASP A 319 -11.49 -22.80 3.31
N ILE A 320 -10.29 -23.03 3.85
CA ILE A 320 -9.24 -22.01 3.94
C ILE A 320 -8.90 -21.47 2.54
N ALA A 321 -8.75 -22.36 1.55
CA ALA A 321 -8.46 -21.93 0.18
C ALA A 321 -9.58 -21.06 -0.41
N PHE A 322 -10.84 -21.42 -0.19
CA PHE A 322 -11.99 -20.60 -0.60
C PHE A 322 -11.94 -19.19 0.00
N ARG A 323 -11.71 -19.09 1.32
CA ARG A 323 -11.67 -17.82 2.04
C ARG A 323 -10.53 -16.93 1.55
N VAL A 324 -9.32 -17.47 1.45
CA VAL A 324 -8.13 -16.73 0.97
C VAL A 324 -8.33 -16.22 -0.45
N ILE A 325 -8.81 -17.08 -1.36
CA ILE A 325 -9.03 -16.72 -2.75
C ILE A 325 -10.09 -15.61 -2.87
N ALA A 326 -11.19 -15.74 -2.12
CA ALA A 326 -12.28 -14.77 -2.18
C ALA A 326 -11.91 -13.41 -1.57
N ASP A 327 -11.13 -13.37 -0.50
CA ASP A 327 -10.60 -12.13 0.04
C ASP A 327 -9.63 -11.47 -0.95
N HIS A 328 -8.69 -12.24 -1.46
CA HIS A 328 -7.59 -11.71 -2.28
C HIS A 328 -8.06 -11.23 -3.67
N ILE A 329 -9.12 -11.82 -4.24
CA ILE A 329 -9.66 -11.28 -5.49
C ILE A 329 -10.31 -9.92 -5.30
N ARG A 330 -10.95 -9.65 -4.14
CA ARG A 330 -11.46 -8.33 -3.79
C ARG A 330 -10.31 -7.34 -3.70
N THR A 331 -9.29 -7.66 -2.92
CA THR A 331 -8.10 -6.81 -2.73
C THR A 331 -7.46 -6.41 -4.06
N LEU A 332 -7.20 -7.39 -4.93
CA LEU A 332 -6.52 -7.15 -6.20
C LEU A 332 -7.41 -6.39 -7.18
N SER A 333 -8.71 -6.72 -7.26
CA SER A 333 -9.64 -6.04 -8.14
C SER A 333 -9.73 -4.55 -7.83
N PHE A 334 -9.87 -4.18 -6.56
CA PHE A 334 -9.98 -2.78 -6.14
C PHE A 334 -8.65 -2.02 -6.24
N ALA A 335 -7.53 -2.64 -5.83
CA ALA A 335 -6.24 -1.99 -5.93
C ALA A 335 -5.84 -1.71 -7.39
N ILE A 336 -6.08 -2.66 -8.31
CA ILE A 336 -5.79 -2.48 -9.73
C ILE A 336 -6.75 -1.46 -10.35
N ALA A 337 -8.04 -1.46 -9.95
CA ALA A 337 -8.99 -0.44 -10.38
C ALA A 337 -8.54 0.97 -10.02
N ASP A 338 -7.92 1.14 -8.87
CA ASP A 338 -7.36 2.41 -8.39
C ASP A 338 -5.96 2.71 -8.96
N GLY A 339 -5.43 1.86 -9.86
CA GLY A 339 -4.18 2.10 -10.58
C GLY A 339 -2.92 1.51 -9.91
N ILE A 340 -3.06 0.71 -8.85
CA ILE A 340 -1.92 0.06 -8.18
C ILE A 340 -1.65 -1.27 -8.88
N ILE A 341 -0.53 -1.36 -9.61
CA ILE A 341 -0.20 -2.54 -10.41
C ILE A 341 0.79 -3.45 -9.66
N PRO A 342 0.62 -4.79 -9.69
CA PRO A 342 1.59 -5.73 -9.12
C PRO A 342 2.99 -5.51 -9.70
N SER A 343 4.00 -5.41 -8.81
CA SER A 343 5.39 -5.15 -9.20
C SER A 343 6.38 -5.78 -8.21
N ASN A 344 7.68 -5.51 -8.37
CA ASN A 344 8.73 -6.04 -7.47
C ASN A 344 9.02 -5.14 -6.27
N GLU A 345 8.43 -3.95 -6.19
CA GLU A 345 8.74 -2.97 -5.16
C GLU A 345 7.49 -2.30 -4.60
N GLY A 346 7.59 -1.76 -3.39
CA GLY A 346 6.57 -0.96 -2.75
C GLY A 346 5.19 -1.62 -2.69
N ARG A 347 4.15 -0.85 -2.99
CA ARG A 347 2.74 -1.32 -3.00
C ARG A 347 2.50 -2.47 -3.96
N GLY A 348 3.12 -2.40 -5.15
CA GLY A 348 2.99 -3.44 -6.17
C GLY A 348 3.56 -4.78 -5.73
N TYR A 349 4.63 -4.79 -4.91
CA TYR A 349 5.16 -6.01 -4.31
C TYR A 349 4.15 -6.67 -3.37
N VAL A 350 3.46 -5.86 -2.55
CA VAL A 350 2.40 -6.40 -1.66
C VAL A 350 1.27 -7.03 -2.47
N LEU A 351 0.81 -6.36 -3.54
CA LEU A 351 -0.22 -6.94 -4.41
C LEU A 351 0.23 -8.23 -5.09
N ARG A 352 1.48 -8.27 -5.55
CA ARG A 352 2.06 -9.50 -6.13
C ARG A 352 2.13 -10.63 -5.12
N ARG A 353 2.42 -10.33 -3.85
CA ARG A 353 2.43 -11.28 -2.74
C ARG A 353 1.03 -11.84 -2.48
N VAL A 354 0.01 -10.98 -2.41
CA VAL A 354 -1.42 -11.37 -2.27
C VAL A 354 -1.85 -12.28 -3.43
N LEU A 355 -1.51 -11.91 -4.67
CA LEU A 355 -1.82 -12.71 -5.85
C LEU A 355 -1.20 -14.12 -5.78
N ARG A 356 0.10 -14.20 -5.49
CA ARG A 356 0.82 -15.48 -5.43
C ARG A 356 0.29 -16.38 -4.34
N ARG A 357 -0.13 -15.79 -3.21
CA ARG A 357 -0.79 -16.53 -2.14
C ARG A 357 -2.11 -17.14 -2.63
N ALA A 358 -2.97 -16.38 -3.29
CA ALA A 358 -4.22 -16.88 -3.87
C ALA A 358 -4.00 -18.01 -4.88
N ILE A 359 -3.02 -17.86 -5.79
CA ILE A 359 -2.70 -18.88 -6.80
C ILE A 359 -2.22 -20.18 -6.14
N ARG A 360 -1.38 -20.07 -5.11
CA ARG A 360 -0.94 -21.25 -4.34
C ARG A 360 -2.12 -21.98 -3.70
N TYR A 361 -3.06 -21.26 -3.09
CA TYR A 361 -4.27 -21.90 -2.55
C TYR A 361 -5.17 -22.47 -3.64
N GLY A 362 -5.11 -21.94 -4.85
CA GLY A 362 -5.76 -22.52 -6.02
C GLY A 362 -5.32 -23.97 -6.30
N ARG A 363 -4.05 -24.32 -6.01
CA ARG A 363 -3.56 -25.72 -6.12
C ARG A 363 -4.29 -26.65 -5.17
N THR A 364 -4.70 -26.20 -3.99
CA THR A 364 -5.51 -26.97 -3.04
C THR A 364 -6.90 -27.29 -3.62
N LEU A 365 -7.44 -26.40 -4.44
CA LEU A 365 -8.70 -26.59 -5.14
C LEU A 365 -8.56 -27.37 -6.45
N GLY A 366 -7.33 -27.73 -6.87
CA GLY A 366 -7.04 -28.52 -8.08
C GLY A 366 -6.77 -27.71 -9.34
N PHE A 367 -6.72 -26.38 -9.26
CA PHE A 367 -6.40 -25.53 -10.42
C PHE A 367 -4.93 -25.69 -10.83
N GLN A 368 -4.69 -25.98 -12.09
CA GLN A 368 -3.37 -26.02 -12.71
C GLN A 368 -3.17 -24.85 -13.68
N GLU A 369 -4.23 -24.48 -14.38
CA GLU A 369 -4.27 -23.38 -15.31
C GLU A 369 -4.72 -22.07 -14.63
N PRO A 370 -4.49 -20.90 -15.25
CA PRO A 370 -4.98 -19.63 -14.75
C PRO A 370 -6.49 -19.62 -14.56
N PHE A 371 -6.94 -19.30 -13.38
CA PHE A 371 -8.37 -19.29 -13.01
C PHE A 371 -8.79 -18.02 -12.27
N PHE A 372 -7.84 -17.41 -11.55
CA PHE A 372 -8.13 -16.38 -10.56
C PHE A 372 -8.74 -15.13 -11.20
N PHE A 373 -8.26 -14.74 -12.39
CA PHE A 373 -8.80 -13.62 -13.16
C PHE A 373 -10.30 -13.76 -13.48
N GLN A 374 -10.84 -14.98 -13.56
CA GLN A 374 -12.26 -15.26 -13.87
C GLN A 374 -13.19 -14.84 -12.73
N LEU A 375 -12.67 -14.58 -11.53
CA LEU A 375 -13.44 -14.14 -10.37
C LEU A 375 -13.69 -12.63 -10.38
N VAL A 376 -12.96 -11.86 -11.20
CA VAL A 376 -13.12 -10.40 -11.31
C VAL A 376 -14.54 -10.03 -11.74
N ASP A 377 -15.14 -10.79 -12.66
CA ASP A 377 -16.53 -10.58 -13.10
C ASP A 377 -17.53 -10.62 -11.93
N VAL A 378 -17.33 -11.54 -10.98
CA VAL A 378 -18.19 -11.63 -9.80
C VAL A 378 -18.06 -10.38 -8.94
N VAL A 379 -16.82 -9.91 -8.67
CA VAL A 379 -16.59 -8.69 -7.90
C VAL A 379 -17.21 -7.47 -8.61
N ALA A 380 -17.02 -7.36 -9.93
CA ALA A 380 -17.61 -6.27 -10.73
C ALA A 380 -19.15 -6.26 -10.72
N ARG A 381 -19.79 -7.43 -10.70
CA ARG A 381 -21.25 -7.54 -10.60
C ARG A 381 -21.79 -7.23 -9.22
N THR A 382 -21.14 -7.72 -8.17
CA THR A 382 -21.64 -7.62 -6.79
C THR A 382 -21.33 -6.27 -6.14
N MET A 383 -20.19 -5.65 -6.48
CA MET A 383 -19.71 -4.43 -5.83
C MET A 383 -19.64 -3.22 -6.77
N GLY A 384 -19.79 -3.41 -8.07
CA GLY A 384 -19.66 -2.33 -9.07
C GLY A 384 -20.77 -1.28 -9.07
N ASP A 385 -21.88 -1.46 -8.35
CA ASP A 385 -22.91 -0.42 -8.16
C ASP A 385 -22.47 0.60 -7.10
N VAL A 386 -21.69 0.16 -6.10
CA VAL A 386 -21.14 1.02 -5.06
C VAL A 386 -19.80 1.60 -5.48
N PHE A 387 -18.99 0.83 -6.19
CA PHE A 387 -17.65 1.17 -6.65
C PHE A 387 -17.53 0.98 -8.17
N PRO A 388 -18.01 1.94 -8.96
CA PRO A 388 -18.15 1.80 -10.42
C PRO A 388 -16.82 1.63 -11.16
N GLU A 389 -15.70 2.02 -10.55
CA GLU A 389 -14.37 1.87 -11.13
C GLU A 389 -13.99 0.40 -11.37
N VAL A 390 -14.44 -0.54 -10.54
CA VAL A 390 -14.17 -1.98 -10.73
C VAL A 390 -14.86 -2.49 -11.98
N ARG A 391 -16.12 -2.08 -12.21
CA ARG A 391 -16.90 -2.45 -13.40
C ARG A 391 -16.33 -1.80 -14.67
N SER A 392 -16.01 -0.51 -14.61
CA SER A 392 -15.51 0.22 -15.77
C SER A 392 -14.13 -0.25 -16.25
N LYS A 393 -13.30 -0.77 -15.34
CA LYS A 393 -11.94 -1.26 -15.62
C LYS A 393 -11.82 -2.79 -15.60
N GLN A 394 -12.94 -3.53 -15.56
CA GLN A 394 -12.98 -4.99 -15.42
C GLN A 394 -11.99 -5.72 -16.33
N LYS A 395 -12.00 -5.42 -17.63
CA LYS A 395 -11.10 -6.07 -18.60
C LYS A 395 -9.61 -5.83 -18.32
N ALA A 396 -9.25 -4.63 -17.89
CA ALA A 396 -7.87 -4.29 -17.55
C ALA A 396 -7.42 -5.02 -16.27
N ILE A 397 -8.33 -5.17 -15.30
CA ILE A 397 -8.09 -5.94 -14.07
C ILE A 397 -7.87 -7.43 -14.41
N GLU A 398 -8.79 -8.02 -15.18
CA GLU A 398 -8.71 -9.43 -15.63
C GLU A 398 -7.39 -9.71 -16.35
N GLU A 399 -7.00 -8.86 -17.31
CA GLU A 399 -5.77 -9.03 -18.07
C GLU A 399 -4.51 -8.88 -17.20
N THR A 400 -4.51 -7.93 -16.27
CA THR A 400 -3.39 -7.72 -15.33
C THR A 400 -3.20 -8.94 -14.43
N ILE A 401 -4.28 -9.43 -13.84
CA ILE A 401 -4.26 -10.61 -12.97
C ILE A 401 -3.83 -11.85 -13.76
N ARG A 402 -4.45 -12.09 -14.93
CA ARG A 402 -4.14 -13.24 -15.78
C ARG A 402 -2.65 -13.31 -16.14
N ARG A 403 -2.07 -12.20 -16.58
CA ARG A 403 -0.65 -12.11 -16.94
C ARG A 403 0.28 -12.45 -15.78
N GLU A 404 0.02 -11.90 -14.59
CA GLU A 404 0.80 -12.19 -13.41
C GLU A 404 0.64 -13.65 -12.96
N GLU A 405 -0.57 -14.21 -13.07
CA GLU A 405 -0.87 -15.61 -12.78
C GLU A 405 -0.16 -16.56 -13.71
N GLU A 406 -0.21 -16.32 -15.04
CA GLU A 406 0.52 -17.10 -16.06
C GLU A 406 2.04 -17.07 -15.82
N SER A 407 2.55 -15.89 -15.45
CA SER A 407 3.98 -15.74 -15.14
C SER A 407 4.40 -16.53 -13.91
N PHE A 408 3.60 -16.52 -12.85
CA PHE A 408 3.90 -17.23 -11.61
C PHE A 408 3.72 -18.75 -11.76
N ASN A 409 2.70 -19.21 -12.48
CA ASN A 409 2.45 -20.64 -12.74
C ASN A 409 3.65 -21.35 -13.37
N LYS A 410 4.47 -20.66 -14.19
CA LYS A 410 5.68 -21.23 -14.81
C LYS A 410 6.73 -21.68 -13.78
N THR A 411 6.74 -21.09 -12.60
CA THR A 411 7.74 -21.37 -11.55
C THR A 411 7.12 -22.00 -10.30
N LEU A 412 5.81 -21.89 -10.12
CA LEU A 412 5.11 -22.33 -8.91
C LEU A 412 5.28 -23.80 -8.61
N ASP A 413 5.01 -24.67 -9.58
CA ASP A 413 5.02 -26.12 -9.36
C ASP A 413 6.45 -26.62 -9.06
N LYS A 414 7.47 -26.08 -9.76
CA LYS A 414 8.88 -26.36 -9.44
C LYS A 414 9.27 -25.84 -8.06
N GLY A 415 8.80 -24.66 -7.67
CA GLY A 415 9.05 -24.11 -6.35
C GLY A 415 8.42 -24.94 -5.23
N ILE A 416 7.21 -25.45 -5.43
CA ILE A 416 6.56 -26.38 -4.49
C ILE A 416 7.34 -27.72 -4.42
N GLU A 417 7.78 -28.25 -5.55
CA GLU A 417 8.60 -29.47 -5.61
C GLU A 417 9.91 -29.28 -4.84
N GLU A 418 10.65 -28.23 -5.11
CA GLU A 418 11.90 -27.89 -4.40
C GLU A 418 11.67 -27.69 -2.90
N PHE A 419 10.60 -27.00 -2.51
CA PHE A 419 10.24 -26.87 -1.11
C PHE A 419 10.01 -28.24 -0.48
N ASN A 420 9.22 -29.12 -1.12
CA ASN A 420 8.93 -30.45 -0.62
C ASN A 420 10.19 -31.32 -0.48
N GLU A 421 11.13 -31.24 -1.43
CA GLU A 421 12.40 -31.99 -1.34
C GLU A 421 13.28 -31.45 -0.19
N MET A 422 13.35 -30.13 -0.02
CA MET A 422 14.05 -29.53 1.12
C MET A 422 13.44 -29.96 2.45
N MET A 423 12.10 -29.96 2.56
CA MET A 423 11.41 -30.38 3.77
C MET A 423 11.66 -31.83 4.10
N LYS A 424 11.59 -32.74 3.09
CA LYS A 424 11.94 -34.17 3.27
C LYS A 424 13.37 -34.34 3.77
N ALA A 425 14.31 -33.55 3.30
CA ALA A 425 15.70 -33.58 3.76
C ALA A 425 15.80 -33.12 5.23
N LEU A 426 15.16 -32.02 5.59
CA LEU A 426 15.14 -31.51 6.95
C LEU A 426 14.46 -32.47 7.91
N GLU A 427 13.34 -33.08 7.54
CA GLU A 427 12.59 -34.06 8.35
C GLU A 427 13.40 -35.34 8.64
N ARG A 428 14.33 -35.74 7.74
CA ARG A 428 15.24 -36.88 7.97
C ARG A 428 16.31 -36.60 9.03
N ASP A 429 16.75 -35.33 9.09
CA ASP A 429 17.84 -34.90 9.98
C ASP A 429 17.32 -34.48 11.38
N VAL A 430 16.01 -34.35 11.57
CA VAL A 430 15.41 -34.00 12.85
C VAL A 430 15.38 -35.27 13.73
N PRO A 431 15.95 -35.22 14.97
CA PRO A 431 15.78 -36.29 15.95
C PRO A 431 14.29 -36.53 16.21
N LYS A 432 13.86 -37.79 16.25
CA LYS A 432 12.46 -38.21 16.52
C LYS A 432 11.90 -37.74 17.88
N VAL A 433 12.72 -37.06 18.66
CA VAL A 433 12.36 -36.43 19.93
C VAL A 433 12.76 -34.96 19.83
N ALA A 434 11.88 -34.13 19.26
CA ALA A 434 12.02 -32.69 19.43
C ALA A 434 11.88 -32.36 20.93
N PRO A 435 12.70 -31.44 21.49
CA PRO A 435 12.49 -30.94 22.84
C PRO A 435 11.06 -30.39 22.94
N LEU A 436 10.33 -30.67 24.00
CA LEU A 436 9.00 -30.15 24.28
C LEU A 436 8.98 -28.63 24.02
N GLY A 437 8.30 -28.21 22.93
CA GLY A 437 8.10 -26.80 22.59
C GLY A 437 9.08 -26.16 21.60
N GLY A 438 10.01 -26.90 20.95
CA GLY A 438 10.93 -26.33 19.98
C GLY A 438 10.48 -26.50 18.51
N TRP A 439 10.31 -25.38 17.78
CA TRP A 439 10.11 -25.40 16.34
C TRP A 439 11.43 -25.77 15.63
N VAL A 440 11.35 -26.60 14.60
CA VAL A 440 12.51 -26.88 13.75
C VAL A 440 12.69 -25.71 12.77
N ILE A 441 13.93 -25.21 12.67
CA ILE A 441 14.22 -24.01 11.88
C ILE A 441 14.69 -24.42 10.49
N MET A 442 13.98 -23.96 9.46
CA MET A 442 14.40 -24.01 8.05
C MET A 442 15.50 -22.97 7.83
N PRO A 443 16.70 -23.34 7.35
CA PRO A 443 17.75 -22.35 7.09
C PRO A 443 17.35 -21.31 6.06
N GLY A 444 17.65 -20.02 6.31
CA GLY A 444 17.27 -18.90 5.45
C GLY A 444 17.79 -18.98 4.01
N ARG A 445 18.90 -19.71 3.76
CA ARG A 445 19.40 -19.97 2.40
C ARG A 445 18.40 -20.75 1.52
N PHE A 446 17.54 -21.58 2.10
CA PHE A 446 16.53 -22.30 1.35
C PHE A 446 15.36 -21.37 0.97
N ALA A 447 14.91 -20.55 1.91
CA ALA A 447 13.94 -19.52 1.62
C ALA A 447 14.46 -18.54 0.56
N PHE A 448 15.73 -18.15 0.63
CA PHE A 448 16.38 -17.31 -0.36
C PHE A 448 16.43 -17.97 -1.76
N LYS A 449 16.76 -19.27 -1.86
CA LYS A 449 16.71 -20.01 -3.14
C LYS A 449 15.30 -20.01 -3.74
N LEU A 450 14.28 -20.24 -2.91
CA LEU A 450 12.88 -20.20 -3.34
C LEU A 450 12.47 -18.81 -3.83
N TYR A 451 12.90 -17.77 -3.15
CA TYR A 451 12.64 -16.38 -3.54
C TYR A 451 13.35 -16.00 -4.84
N ASP A 452 14.67 -16.20 -4.90
CA ASP A 452 15.51 -15.72 -5.99
C ASP A 452 15.28 -16.49 -7.31
N THR A 453 15.11 -17.81 -7.21
CA THR A 453 15.02 -18.70 -8.40
C THR A 453 13.57 -18.97 -8.83
N TYR A 454 12.67 -19.14 -7.87
CA TYR A 454 11.28 -19.56 -8.15
C TYR A 454 10.26 -18.45 -7.90
N GLY A 455 10.70 -17.30 -7.41
CA GLY A 455 9.84 -16.15 -7.16
C GLY A 455 8.85 -16.36 -6.01
N PHE A 456 9.15 -17.26 -5.06
CA PHE A 456 8.36 -17.44 -3.85
C PHE A 456 8.60 -16.28 -2.88
N PRO A 457 7.58 -15.50 -2.50
CA PRO A 457 7.73 -14.55 -1.41
C PRO A 457 8.09 -15.26 -0.11
N LEU A 458 8.81 -14.56 0.78
CA LEU A 458 9.24 -15.13 2.06
C LEU A 458 8.05 -15.64 2.89
N ASP A 459 6.98 -14.83 2.99
CA ASP A 459 5.76 -15.18 3.73
C ASP A 459 5.07 -16.44 3.22
N LEU A 460 5.11 -16.68 1.90
CA LEU A 460 4.60 -17.92 1.33
C LEU A 460 5.46 -19.12 1.76
N THR A 461 6.77 -18.94 1.81
CA THR A 461 7.71 -19.96 2.31
C THR A 461 7.49 -20.21 3.81
N GLU A 462 7.32 -19.14 4.60
CA GLU A 462 7.03 -19.23 6.04
C GLU A 462 5.68 -19.93 6.31
N LEU A 463 4.64 -19.59 5.52
CA LEU A 463 3.34 -20.23 5.60
C LEU A 463 3.47 -21.75 5.34
N MET A 464 4.12 -22.13 4.23
CA MET A 464 4.31 -23.55 3.87
C MET A 464 5.18 -24.30 4.89
N ALA A 465 6.16 -23.62 5.49
CA ALA A 465 6.98 -24.19 6.57
C ALA A 465 6.15 -24.40 7.84
N ARG A 466 5.35 -23.40 8.23
CA ARG A 466 4.47 -23.44 9.41
C ARG A 466 3.43 -24.56 9.31
N GLU A 467 2.83 -24.77 8.13
CA GLU A 467 1.91 -25.89 7.86
C GLU A 467 2.54 -27.26 8.15
N ARG A 468 3.87 -27.36 8.23
CA ARG A 468 4.62 -28.56 8.54
C ARG A 468 5.33 -28.54 9.90
N GLY A 469 5.05 -27.55 10.73
CA GLY A 469 5.66 -27.41 12.06
C GLY A 469 7.09 -26.87 12.05
N PHE A 470 7.47 -26.10 11.00
CA PHE A 470 8.77 -25.45 10.88
C PHE A 470 8.63 -23.93 10.94
N THR A 471 9.72 -23.26 11.36
CA THR A 471 9.91 -21.82 11.18
C THR A 471 11.05 -21.55 10.22
N VAL A 472 11.11 -20.36 9.64
CA VAL A 472 12.18 -19.95 8.72
C VAL A 472 13.18 -19.05 9.46
N ASP A 473 14.47 -19.23 9.21
CA ASP A 473 15.53 -18.31 9.64
C ASP A 473 15.49 -17.04 8.77
N VAL A 474 14.61 -16.11 9.16
CA VAL A 474 14.41 -14.83 8.47
C VAL A 474 15.66 -13.99 8.49
N THR A 475 16.43 -13.98 9.60
CA THR A 475 17.66 -13.18 9.73
C THR A 475 18.69 -13.57 8.67
N SER A 476 18.91 -14.86 8.46
CA SER A 476 19.83 -15.34 7.40
C SER A 476 19.27 -15.05 5.99
N PHE A 477 17.96 -15.10 5.81
CA PHE A 477 17.33 -14.72 4.55
C PHE A 477 17.56 -13.24 4.23
N GLU A 478 17.30 -12.35 5.16
CA GLU A 478 17.48 -10.90 4.99
C GLU A 478 18.93 -10.53 4.68
N LYS A 479 19.88 -11.17 5.33
CA LYS A 479 21.32 -11.00 5.01
C LYS A 479 21.62 -11.34 3.55
N LEU A 480 21.13 -12.48 3.06
CA LEU A 480 21.32 -12.89 1.66
C LEU A 480 20.64 -11.94 0.67
N MET A 481 19.46 -11.41 1.04
CA MET A 481 18.77 -10.39 0.26
C MET A 481 19.57 -9.10 0.16
N GLU A 482 20.17 -8.64 1.26
CA GLU A 482 21.01 -7.43 1.25
C GLU A 482 22.30 -7.65 0.43
N GLU A 483 22.92 -8.82 0.53
CA GLU A 483 24.04 -9.20 -0.31
C GLU A 483 23.68 -9.21 -1.81
N GLN A 484 22.48 -9.68 -2.17
CA GLN A 484 21.97 -9.64 -3.54
C GLN A 484 21.76 -8.20 -4.01
N ARG A 485 21.09 -7.37 -3.19
CA ARG A 485 20.89 -5.94 -3.47
C ARG A 485 22.21 -5.20 -3.62
N ALA A 486 23.19 -5.51 -2.78
CA ALA A 486 24.53 -4.92 -2.88
C ALA A 486 25.25 -5.32 -4.16
N ARG A 487 25.12 -6.59 -4.61
CA ARG A 487 25.64 -7.07 -5.91
C ARG A 487 24.95 -6.38 -7.09
N ALA A 488 23.62 -6.26 -7.05
CA ALA A 488 22.84 -5.56 -8.07
C ALA A 488 23.23 -4.07 -8.14
N ARG A 489 23.35 -3.38 -6.98
CA ARG A 489 23.85 -2.00 -6.91
C ARG A 489 25.27 -1.86 -7.47
N LYS A 490 26.17 -2.83 -7.19
CA LYS A 490 27.53 -2.85 -7.78
C LYS A 490 27.52 -3.05 -9.29
N ALA A 491 26.64 -3.91 -9.80
CA ALA A 491 26.49 -4.16 -11.23
C ALA A 491 25.85 -2.96 -11.97
N GLN A 492 24.99 -2.19 -11.29
CA GLN A 492 24.37 -0.97 -11.82
C GLN A 492 25.19 0.30 -11.59
N LYS A 493 26.30 0.26 -10.82
CA LYS A 493 27.14 1.42 -10.62
C LYS A 493 27.84 1.83 -11.93
N LYS A 494 27.15 2.66 -12.72
CA LYS A 494 27.83 3.77 -13.39
C LYS A 494 28.48 4.60 -12.27
N GLU A 495 29.72 5.05 -12.50
CA GLU A 495 30.45 5.91 -11.57
C GLU A 495 29.61 7.15 -11.24
N LYS A 496 28.85 7.10 -10.13
CA LYS A 496 28.20 8.33 -9.63
C LYS A 496 29.25 9.22 -9.02
N ILE A 497 29.15 10.51 -9.26
CA ILE A 497 30.00 11.51 -8.60
C ILE A 497 29.79 11.39 -7.10
N HIS A 498 30.81 10.94 -6.36
CA HIS A 498 30.80 10.91 -4.89
C HIS A 498 31.30 12.29 -4.38
N VAL A 499 30.36 13.20 -4.13
CA VAL A 499 30.55 14.37 -3.27
C VAL A 499 29.66 14.15 -2.07
N GLU A 500 30.20 14.13 -0.86
CA GLU A 500 29.39 14.04 0.35
C GLU A 500 28.57 15.32 0.49
N ASP A 501 27.24 15.20 0.70
CA ASP A 501 26.32 16.36 0.80
C ASP A 501 26.69 17.37 1.89
N ARG A 502 27.53 16.98 2.86
CA ARG A 502 28.07 17.87 3.91
C ARG A 502 29.18 18.81 3.44
N GLU A 503 29.81 18.53 2.31
CA GLU A 503 30.95 19.33 1.80
C GLU A 503 30.52 20.36 0.76
N LEU A 504 29.32 20.23 0.16
CA LEU A 504 28.87 21.14 -0.89
C LEU A 504 28.14 22.35 -0.29
N LYS A 505 28.90 23.37 0.13
CA LYS A 505 28.39 24.72 0.46
C LYS A 505 28.45 25.59 -0.78
N ALA A 506 27.64 25.31 -1.81
CA ALA A 506 27.56 26.09 -3.03
C ALA A 506 26.18 26.73 -3.16
N ALA A 507 26.14 27.93 -3.77
CA ALA A 507 24.89 28.58 -4.14
C ALA A 507 24.15 27.77 -5.23
N PRO A 508 22.83 27.98 -5.41
CA PRO A 508 22.07 27.37 -6.51
C PRO A 508 22.68 27.78 -7.88
N THR A 509 22.91 26.80 -8.76
CA THR A 509 23.42 27.05 -10.11
C THR A 509 22.28 27.46 -11.03
N LYS A 510 22.40 28.58 -11.74
CA LYS A 510 21.46 29.02 -12.77
C LYS A 510 21.67 28.20 -14.05
N PHE A 511 20.65 27.49 -14.51
CA PHE A 511 20.70 26.71 -15.75
C PHE A 511 20.35 27.61 -16.96
N LEU A 512 21.23 27.61 -17.96
CA LEU A 512 21.10 28.41 -19.20
C LEU A 512 20.89 27.53 -20.44
N GLY A 513 20.99 26.22 -20.31
CA GLY A 513 21.15 25.29 -21.42
C GLY A 513 19.92 25.04 -22.28
N TYR A 514 18.78 25.71 -22.02
CA TYR A 514 17.67 25.74 -22.96
C TYR A 514 17.89 26.73 -24.10
N ASP A 515 18.57 27.86 -23.82
CA ASP A 515 18.75 28.95 -24.76
C ASP A 515 20.19 29.05 -25.28
N PHE A 516 21.18 28.61 -24.48
CA PHE A 516 22.59 28.79 -24.76
C PHE A 516 23.36 27.48 -24.72
N LEU A 517 24.33 27.32 -25.62
CA LEU A 517 25.26 26.18 -25.64
C LEU A 517 26.67 26.59 -25.11
N GLU A 518 26.92 27.86 -24.95
CA GLU A 518 28.12 28.44 -24.37
C GLU A 518 27.74 29.53 -23.38
N ALA A 519 28.54 29.74 -22.34
CA ALA A 519 28.36 30.81 -21.36
C ALA A 519 29.68 31.17 -20.69
N GLU A 520 29.75 32.42 -20.19
CA GLU A 520 30.70 32.78 -19.14
C GLU A 520 30.08 32.46 -17.79
N ALA A 521 30.89 31.94 -16.88
CA ALA A 521 30.45 31.54 -15.54
C ALA A 521 31.55 31.84 -14.51
N VAL A 522 31.17 31.94 -13.23
CA VAL A 522 32.10 32.08 -12.13
C VAL A 522 32.18 30.75 -11.37
N VAL A 523 33.38 30.34 -11.04
CA VAL A 523 33.64 29.14 -10.28
C VAL A 523 33.26 29.36 -8.80
N GLU A 524 32.27 28.66 -8.31
CA GLU A 524 31.83 28.69 -6.89
C GLU A 524 32.72 27.81 -6.02
N THR A 525 33.01 26.58 -6.49
CA THR A 525 33.78 25.59 -5.74
C THR A 525 34.48 24.61 -6.68
N VAL A 526 35.67 24.18 -6.28
CA VAL A 526 36.42 23.10 -6.93
C VAL A 526 36.77 22.06 -5.88
N LEU A 527 36.32 20.82 -6.12
CA LEU A 527 36.55 19.67 -5.22
C LEU A 527 37.33 18.59 -5.97
N PRO A 528 38.15 17.78 -5.28
CA PRO A 528 38.80 16.65 -5.90
C PRO A 528 37.78 15.64 -6.45
N GLY A 529 38.05 15.03 -7.58
CA GLY A 529 37.27 13.97 -8.17
C GLY A 529 37.57 12.60 -7.57
N THR A 530 36.90 11.57 -8.08
CA THR A 530 37.13 10.17 -7.65
C THR A 530 38.48 9.62 -8.13
N LYS A 531 39.08 10.19 -9.17
CA LYS A 531 40.41 9.87 -9.69
C LYS A 531 41.32 11.08 -9.56
N ALA A 532 42.62 10.84 -9.41
CA ALA A 532 43.61 11.90 -9.20
C ALA A 532 43.65 12.97 -10.30
N GLU A 533 43.17 12.63 -11.50
CA GLU A 533 43.13 13.54 -12.67
C GLU A 533 41.75 14.24 -12.82
N GLU A 534 40.80 13.99 -11.97
CA GLU A 534 39.43 14.47 -12.07
C GLU A 534 39.14 15.52 -11.00
N LEU A 535 38.36 16.53 -11.38
CA LEU A 535 37.88 17.60 -10.54
C LEU A 535 36.37 17.71 -10.64
N ASN A 536 35.73 18.07 -9.55
CA ASN A 536 34.31 18.43 -9.51
C ASN A 536 34.19 19.95 -9.39
N VAL A 537 33.73 20.61 -10.44
CA VAL A 537 33.63 22.08 -10.53
C VAL A 537 32.16 22.48 -10.39
N VAL A 538 31.85 23.39 -9.49
CA VAL A 538 30.53 24.00 -9.33
C VAL A 538 30.60 25.44 -9.83
N LEU A 539 29.60 25.87 -10.60
CA LEU A 539 29.51 27.17 -11.23
C LEU A 539 28.26 27.92 -10.78
N ASP A 540 28.29 29.25 -10.80
CA ASP A 540 27.13 30.11 -10.54
C ASP A 540 26.03 29.93 -11.59
N GLN A 541 26.43 29.70 -12.85
CA GLN A 541 25.54 29.43 -13.98
C GLN A 541 26.19 28.48 -14.99
N THR A 542 25.35 27.76 -15.77
CA THR A 542 25.86 26.74 -16.69
C THR A 542 24.89 26.46 -17.85
N PRO A 543 25.41 26.21 -19.08
CA PRO A 543 24.61 25.65 -20.17
C PRO A 543 24.56 24.11 -20.15
N PHE A 544 25.30 23.43 -19.25
CA PHE A 544 25.36 21.98 -19.18
C PHE A 544 24.11 21.42 -18.47
N TYR A 545 23.39 20.51 -19.14
CA TYR A 545 22.28 19.79 -18.55
C TYR A 545 22.80 18.73 -17.55
N ALA A 546 22.31 18.75 -16.34
CA ALA A 546 22.62 17.73 -15.34
C ALA A 546 21.76 16.47 -15.54
N GLU A 547 22.31 15.30 -15.28
CA GLU A 547 21.59 14.03 -15.39
C GLU A 547 20.30 14.06 -14.57
N MET A 548 19.15 13.98 -15.25
CA MET A 548 17.83 14.03 -14.65
C MET A 548 16.78 13.44 -15.60
N GLY A 549 15.71 12.81 -15.05
CA GLY A 549 14.58 12.32 -15.85
C GLY A 549 14.95 11.24 -16.87
N GLY A 550 16.01 10.48 -16.65
CA GLY A 550 16.51 9.45 -17.57
C GLY A 550 17.45 9.99 -18.66
N GLN A 551 17.58 11.33 -18.83
CA GLN A 551 18.56 11.92 -19.73
C GLN A 551 19.92 12.02 -19.06
N VAL A 552 20.97 11.59 -19.77
CA VAL A 552 22.36 11.66 -19.30
C VAL A 552 22.87 13.12 -19.23
N GLY A 553 23.79 13.37 -18.33
CA GLY A 553 24.46 14.68 -18.20
C GLY A 553 25.27 15.06 -19.42
N ASP A 554 25.42 16.36 -19.66
CA ASP A 554 26.20 16.88 -20.79
C ASP A 554 27.70 16.75 -20.59
N HIS A 555 28.37 16.72 -21.71
CA HIS A 555 29.83 16.83 -21.85
C HIS A 555 30.20 18.12 -22.57
N GLY A 556 31.46 18.53 -22.47
CA GLY A 556 31.98 19.68 -23.19
C GLY A 556 33.34 20.16 -22.68
N LEU A 557 33.59 21.46 -22.81
CA LEU A 557 34.86 22.09 -22.42
C LEU A 557 34.64 23.22 -21.41
N LEU A 558 35.59 23.37 -20.51
CA LEU A 558 35.74 24.52 -19.62
C LEU A 558 37.10 25.14 -19.84
N HIS A 559 37.13 26.42 -20.17
CA HIS A 559 38.32 27.19 -20.44
C HIS A 559 38.58 28.20 -19.33
N VAL A 560 39.80 28.22 -18.84
CA VAL A 560 40.27 29.15 -17.82
C VAL A 560 41.08 30.25 -18.55
N PRO A 561 40.57 31.49 -18.66
CA PRO A 561 41.30 32.56 -19.36
C PRO A 561 42.45 33.14 -18.51
N GLY A 562 43.52 33.57 -19.13
CA GLY A 562 44.58 34.32 -18.49
C GLY A 562 44.33 35.82 -18.49
N HIS A 563 45.19 36.60 -17.79
CA HIS A 563 45.05 38.05 -17.68
C HIS A 563 45.13 38.82 -19.02
N ASP A 564 45.76 38.23 -20.02
CA ASP A 564 45.95 38.78 -21.38
C ASP A 564 45.12 38.07 -22.47
N ARG A 565 44.05 37.37 -22.07
CA ARG A 565 43.17 36.55 -22.91
C ARG A 565 43.82 35.30 -23.54
N THR A 566 45.01 34.91 -23.11
CA THR A 566 45.56 33.58 -23.42
C THR A 566 44.89 32.54 -22.57
N GLU A 567 44.62 31.36 -23.14
CA GLU A 567 44.10 30.22 -22.34
C GLU A 567 45.19 29.71 -21.41
N VAL A 568 44.94 29.70 -20.10
CA VAL A 568 45.88 29.16 -19.10
C VAL A 568 45.45 27.82 -18.55
N GLY A 569 44.28 27.35 -18.91
CA GLY A 569 43.78 26.01 -18.56
C GLY A 569 42.61 25.59 -19.39
N GLN A 570 42.56 24.29 -19.72
CA GLN A 570 41.45 23.67 -20.42
C GLN A 570 41.07 22.35 -19.70
N LEU A 571 39.81 22.20 -19.40
CA LEU A 571 39.26 20.97 -18.80
C LEU A 571 38.16 20.41 -19.71
N ARG A 572 38.11 19.10 -19.81
CA ARG A 572 37.01 18.38 -20.45
C ARG A 572 35.97 17.97 -19.38
N VAL A 573 34.77 18.52 -19.49
CA VAL A 573 33.62 18.06 -18.70
C VAL A 573 33.15 16.72 -19.28
N ILE A 574 33.18 15.69 -18.46
CA ILE A 574 32.88 14.29 -18.83
C ILE A 574 31.57 13.80 -18.26
N ASP A 575 30.93 14.58 -17.39
CA ASP A 575 29.61 14.31 -16.81
C ASP A 575 29.13 15.57 -16.07
N THR A 576 27.80 15.74 -15.97
CA THR A 576 27.17 16.80 -15.20
C THR A 576 26.03 16.24 -14.39
N GLN A 577 26.04 16.47 -13.07
CA GLN A 577 25.03 15.97 -12.15
C GLN A 577 24.48 17.07 -11.25
N LYS A 578 23.21 16.94 -10.83
CA LYS A 578 22.59 17.85 -9.87
C LYS A 578 22.78 17.32 -8.44
N ARG A 579 23.16 18.22 -7.50
CA ARG A 579 23.25 17.96 -6.05
C ARG A 579 22.57 19.11 -5.30
N GLY A 580 21.41 18.81 -4.70
CA GLY A 580 20.54 19.88 -4.23
C GLY A 580 20.17 20.81 -5.40
N ASP A 581 20.44 22.11 -5.27
CA ASP A 581 20.23 23.10 -6.33
C ASP A 581 21.51 23.48 -7.09
N ALA A 582 22.64 22.86 -6.79
CA ALA A 582 23.91 23.08 -7.49
C ALA A 582 24.16 22.04 -8.58
N PHE A 583 24.78 22.47 -9.70
CA PHE A 583 25.24 21.59 -10.79
C PHE A 583 26.72 21.32 -10.64
N VAL A 584 27.09 20.06 -10.56
CA VAL A 584 28.45 19.54 -10.36
C VAL A 584 28.98 19.05 -11.72
N HIS A 585 29.99 19.70 -12.25
CA HIS A 585 30.67 19.35 -13.50
C HIS A 585 31.88 18.49 -13.16
N ARG A 586 31.82 17.18 -13.46
CA ARG A 586 32.99 16.31 -13.37
C ARG A 586 33.89 16.59 -14.60
N ALA A 587 35.05 17.12 -14.34
CA ALA A 587 35.96 17.53 -15.38
C ALA A 587 37.34 16.89 -15.23
N ARG A 588 38.04 16.73 -16.35
CA ARG A 588 39.44 16.26 -16.40
C ARG A 588 40.29 17.36 -16.99
N LEU A 589 41.40 17.71 -16.33
CA LEU A 589 42.37 18.66 -16.83
C LEU A 589 43.02 18.10 -18.11
N LEU A 590 42.97 18.86 -19.18
CA LEU A 590 43.62 18.55 -20.46
C LEU A 590 44.96 19.28 -20.59
N GLU A 591 44.96 20.56 -20.33
CA GLU A 591 46.14 21.43 -20.46
C GLU A 591 46.13 22.53 -19.41
N GLY A 592 47.30 23.05 -19.04
CA GLY A 592 47.46 24.19 -18.16
C GLY A 592 47.12 23.92 -16.69
N ARG A 593 46.33 24.78 -16.04
CA ARG A 593 45.96 24.70 -14.63
C ARG A 593 44.46 24.54 -14.40
N ALA A 594 44.11 24.06 -13.24
CA ALA A 594 42.71 24.04 -12.77
C ALA A 594 42.23 25.46 -12.42
N PRO A 595 40.92 25.74 -12.53
CA PRO A 595 40.35 27.00 -12.09
C PRO A 595 40.33 27.10 -10.56
N GLU A 596 40.30 28.31 -10.04
CA GLU A 596 40.16 28.60 -8.61
C GLU A 596 38.76 29.18 -8.31
N PRO A 597 38.24 29.00 -7.09
CA PRO A 597 36.99 29.63 -6.67
C PRO A 597 37.05 31.16 -6.84
N GLY A 598 35.96 31.74 -7.39
CA GLY A 598 35.86 33.17 -7.75
C GLY A 598 36.41 33.52 -9.13
N GLU A 599 36.99 32.58 -9.86
CA GLU A 599 37.56 32.82 -11.19
C GLU A 599 36.47 32.74 -12.29
N ALA A 600 36.53 33.65 -13.25
CA ALA A 600 35.65 33.60 -14.42
C ALA A 600 36.17 32.53 -15.41
N VAL A 601 35.28 31.71 -15.92
CA VAL A 601 35.57 30.66 -16.88
C VAL A 601 34.59 30.71 -18.05
N ARG A 602 34.99 30.24 -19.22
CA ARG A 602 34.11 30.03 -20.36
C ARG A 602 33.78 28.55 -20.47
N VAL A 603 32.50 28.24 -20.61
CA VAL A 603 32.00 26.88 -20.71
C VAL A 603 31.26 26.65 -22.00
N ALA A 604 31.51 25.53 -22.68
CA ALA A 604 30.92 25.19 -23.96
C ALA A 604 30.49 23.69 -23.98
N VAL A 605 29.23 23.45 -24.29
CA VAL A 605 28.64 22.12 -24.42
C VAL A 605 29.08 21.43 -25.71
N ASP A 606 29.30 20.14 -25.69
CA ASP A 606 29.47 19.31 -26.89
C ASP A 606 28.15 19.32 -27.70
N VAL A 607 28.14 20.12 -28.74
CA VAL A 607 26.93 20.42 -29.52
C VAL A 607 26.38 19.20 -30.24
N ASP A 608 27.25 18.38 -30.83
CA ASP A 608 26.80 17.21 -31.59
C ASP A 608 26.21 16.15 -30.66
N ARG A 609 26.85 15.93 -29.52
CA ARG A 609 26.32 15.06 -28.49
C ARG A 609 24.98 15.59 -27.95
N ARG A 610 24.83 16.86 -27.65
CA ARG A 610 23.58 17.49 -27.17
C ARG A 610 22.46 17.32 -28.21
N ARG A 611 22.74 17.58 -29.50
CA ARG A 611 21.71 17.44 -30.55
C ARG A 611 21.18 16.00 -30.65
N SER A 612 22.04 15.00 -30.57
CA SER A 612 21.64 13.59 -30.57
C SER A 612 20.75 13.27 -29.36
N ILE A 613 21.12 13.75 -28.18
CA ILE A 613 20.33 13.58 -26.97
C ILE A 613 18.95 14.27 -27.06
N GLN A 614 18.90 15.50 -27.58
CA GLN A 614 17.65 16.25 -27.78
C GLN A 614 16.70 15.53 -28.74
N ALA A 615 17.22 14.95 -29.83
CA ALA A 615 16.44 14.14 -30.76
C ALA A 615 15.87 12.91 -30.05
N HIS A 616 16.68 12.17 -29.32
CA HIS A 616 16.25 11.01 -28.56
C HIS A 616 15.24 11.37 -27.45
N HIS A 617 15.40 12.51 -26.78
CA HIS A 617 14.45 13.00 -25.78
C HIS A 617 13.07 13.24 -26.41
N THR A 618 13.02 13.98 -27.53
CA THR A 618 11.78 14.25 -28.26
C THR A 618 11.12 12.95 -28.72
N VAL A 619 11.91 12.03 -29.30
CA VAL A 619 11.40 10.72 -29.74
C VAL A 619 10.87 9.89 -28.57
N THR A 620 11.43 10.01 -27.37
CA THR A 620 10.92 9.34 -26.16
C THR A 620 9.47 9.77 -25.88
N HIS A 621 9.16 11.07 -25.97
CA HIS A 621 7.79 11.57 -25.80
C HIS A 621 6.85 11.13 -26.93
N LEU A 622 7.32 11.18 -28.18
CA LEU A 622 6.53 10.67 -29.32
C LEU A 622 6.23 9.18 -29.19
N LEU A 623 7.23 8.39 -28.80
CA LEU A 623 7.06 6.94 -28.55
C LEU A 623 6.02 6.69 -27.48
N HIS A 624 6.06 7.42 -26.38
CA HIS A 624 5.09 7.29 -25.29
C HIS A 624 3.66 7.59 -25.79
N TRP A 625 3.48 8.69 -26.50
CA TRP A 625 2.20 9.03 -27.10
C TRP A 625 1.70 7.95 -28.08
N VAL A 626 2.56 7.46 -28.97
CA VAL A 626 2.21 6.42 -29.95
C VAL A 626 1.84 5.10 -29.27
N LEU A 627 2.50 4.72 -28.17
CA LEU A 627 2.13 3.54 -27.39
C LEU A 627 0.73 3.66 -26.81
N HIS A 628 0.28 4.86 -26.45
CA HIS A 628 -1.10 5.11 -26.04
C HIS A 628 -2.11 4.94 -27.17
N GLU A 629 -1.77 5.38 -28.38
CA GLU A 629 -2.66 5.28 -29.55
C GLU A 629 -2.76 3.84 -30.11
N ILE A 630 -1.64 3.10 -30.13
CA ILE A 630 -1.55 1.80 -30.82
C ILE A 630 -1.69 0.62 -29.86
N VAL A 631 -1.21 0.74 -28.62
CA VAL A 631 -1.10 -0.40 -27.69
C VAL A 631 -2.16 -0.33 -26.60
N SER A 632 -2.13 0.69 -25.76
CA SER A 632 -3.11 0.88 -24.69
C SER A 632 -2.97 2.29 -24.10
N ARG A 633 -4.09 2.94 -23.83
CA ARG A 633 -4.11 4.22 -23.08
C ARG A 633 -3.57 4.12 -21.65
N ASP A 634 -3.47 2.91 -21.13
CA ASP A 634 -2.91 2.62 -19.79
C ASP A 634 -1.41 2.29 -19.82
N ALA A 635 -0.75 2.41 -20.99
CA ALA A 635 0.69 2.17 -21.10
C ALA A 635 1.48 3.24 -20.34
N ALA A 636 1.92 2.93 -19.12
CA ALA A 636 2.65 3.85 -18.25
C ALA A 636 4.16 3.61 -18.35
N GLN A 637 4.94 4.69 -18.37
CA GLN A 637 6.39 4.64 -18.31
C GLN A 637 6.84 4.04 -16.97
N LYS A 638 7.79 3.10 -17.03
CA LYS A 638 8.44 2.48 -15.85
C LYS A 638 9.89 2.92 -15.69
N GLY A 639 10.52 3.27 -16.78
CA GLY A 639 11.89 3.77 -16.82
C GLY A 639 12.22 4.29 -18.21
N SER A 640 13.25 5.14 -18.29
CA SER A 640 13.82 5.58 -19.56
C SER A 640 15.30 5.84 -19.43
N TYR A 641 15.99 5.70 -20.54
CA TYR A 641 17.35 6.16 -20.72
C TYR A 641 17.44 6.93 -22.03
N VAL A 642 17.97 8.16 -21.97
CA VAL A 642 18.13 9.05 -23.11
C VAL A 642 19.60 9.45 -23.19
N GLY A 643 20.33 8.82 -24.12
CA GLY A 643 21.75 9.06 -24.35
C GLY A 643 22.02 9.52 -25.78
N PRO A 644 23.30 9.79 -26.16
CA PRO A 644 23.66 10.23 -27.49
C PRO A 644 23.50 9.14 -28.56
N ASP A 645 23.67 7.85 -28.19
CA ASP A 645 23.69 6.74 -29.14
C ASP A 645 22.35 6.03 -29.25
N LYS A 646 21.52 6.09 -28.19
CA LYS A 646 20.22 5.40 -28.12
C LYS A 646 19.32 5.99 -27.03
N LEU A 647 18.04 5.68 -27.16
CA LEU A 647 17.07 5.73 -26.07
C LEU A 647 16.62 4.32 -25.70
N THR A 648 16.19 4.11 -24.44
CA THR A 648 15.40 2.96 -24.04
C THR A 648 14.16 3.48 -23.31
N PHE A 649 13.05 2.77 -23.45
CA PHE A 649 11.78 3.15 -22.86
C PHE A 649 11.10 1.90 -22.31
N ASP A 650 11.08 1.76 -20.99
CA ASP A 650 10.43 0.67 -20.29
C ASP A 650 8.99 1.09 -19.95
N PHE A 651 8.01 0.28 -20.31
CA PHE A 651 6.60 0.59 -20.11
C PHE A 651 5.77 -0.63 -19.74
N SER A 652 4.62 -0.39 -19.10
CA SER A 652 3.69 -1.43 -18.72
C SER A 652 2.78 -1.78 -19.89
N SER A 653 2.90 -3.00 -20.41
CA SER A 653 2.00 -3.52 -21.44
C SER A 653 2.13 -5.04 -21.53
N ALA A 654 1.19 -5.70 -22.20
CA ALA A 654 1.40 -7.04 -22.75
C ALA A 654 2.54 -7.01 -23.78
N ALA A 655 3.11 -8.18 -24.10
CA ALA A 655 4.10 -8.27 -25.17
C ALA A 655 3.49 -7.76 -26.49
N LEU A 656 4.20 -6.86 -27.17
CA LEU A 656 3.74 -6.29 -28.43
C LEU A 656 3.72 -7.37 -29.51
N THR A 657 2.67 -7.36 -30.32
CA THR A 657 2.64 -8.15 -31.57
C THR A 657 3.58 -7.52 -32.60
N LYS A 658 4.02 -8.31 -33.58
CA LYS A 658 4.85 -7.80 -34.69
C LYS A 658 4.16 -6.65 -35.44
N GLN A 659 2.83 -6.73 -35.58
CA GLN A 659 2.06 -5.68 -36.23
C GLN A 659 2.08 -4.39 -35.40
N GLN A 660 1.85 -4.46 -34.09
CA GLN A 660 1.92 -3.29 -33.20
C GLN A 660 3.30 -2.63 -33.22
N VAL A 661 4.40 -3.42 -33.23
CA VAL A 661 5.75 -2.87 -33.33
C VAL A 661 5.90 -2.08 -34.65
N HIS A 662 5.43 -2.64 -35.76
CA HIS A 662 5.49 -1.96 -37.07
C HIS A 662 4.63 -0.68 -37.09
N ASP A 663 3.41 -0.73 -36.53
CA ASP A 663 2.51 0.42 -36.49
C ASP A 663 3.05 1.54 -35.58
N VAL A 664 3.66 1.18 -34.45
CA VAL A 664 4.37 2.13 -33.55
C VAL A 664 5.52 2.79 -34.29
N GLU A 665 6.40 2.02 -34.93
CA GLU A 665 7.54 2.54 -35.72
C GLU A 665 7.06 3.49 -36.82
N LYS A 666 6.04 3.09 -37.57
CA LYS A 666 5.46 3.87 -38.63
C LYS A 666 4.94 5.22 -38.11
N LEU A 667 4.10 5.21 -37.07
CA LEU A 667 3.47 6.43 -36.57
C LEU A 667 4.49 7.38 -35.90
N VAL A 668 5.51 6.85 -35.22
CA VAL A 668 6.62 7.67 -34.68
C VAL A 668 7.35 8.38 -35.83
N ASN A 669 7.69 7.68 -36.90
CA ASN A 669 8.38 8.27 -38.05
C ASN A 669 7.53 9.28 -38.80
N GLU A 670 6.20 9.07 -38.91
CA GLU A 670 5.29 10.05 -39.47
C GLU A 670 5.31 11.37 -38.68
N ARG A 671 5.28 11.28 -37.34
CA ARG A 671 5.39 12.48 -36.47
C ARG A 671 6.73 13.18 -36.56
N ILE A 672 7.83 12.44 -36.68
CA ILE A 672 9.16 13.01 -36.92
C ILE A 672 9.18 13.76 -38.27
N ALA A 673 8.60 13.18 -39.31
CA ALA A 673 8.55 13.76 -40.66
C ALA A 673 7.73 15.07 -40.72
N GLU A 674 6.78 15.30 -39.82
CA GLU A 674 6.03 16.56 -39.72
C GLU A 674 6.93 17.75 -39.34
N ASN A 675 8.08 17.51 -38.72
CA ASN A 675 9.05 18.52 -38.31
C ASN A 675 8.40 19.67 -37.50
N ALA A 676 7.48 19.34 -36.61
CA ALA A 676 6.78 20.30 -35.76
C ALA A 676 7.76 20.97 -34.78
N PRO A 677 7.58 22.27 -34.48
CA PRO A 677 8.42 22.96 -33.48
C PRO A 677 8.18 22.38 -32.08
N VAL A 678 9.27 22.21 -31.36
CA VAL A 678 9.23 21.80 -29.94
C VAL A 678 9.43 23.03 -29.06
N SER A 679 8.54 23.26 -28.11
CA SER A 679 8.62 24.34 -27.14
C SER A 679 8.52 23.81 -25.72
N TRP A 680 8.96 24.61 -24.75
CA TRP A 680 8.83 24.30 -23.32
C TRP A 680 8.31 25.52 -22.57
N ILE A 681 7.58 25.25 -21.49
CA ILE A 681 7.11 26.25 -20.53
C ILE A 681 7.22 25.68 -19.13
N GLU A 682 7.54 26.51 -18.16
CA GLU A 682 7.52 26.13 -16.74
C GLU A 682 6.16 26.49 -16.15
N THR A 683 5.51 25.52 -15.51
CA THR A 683 4.18 25.69 -14.91
C THR A 683 4.16 25.06 -13.54
N PRO A 684 3.56 25.71 -12.51
CA PRO A 684 3.42 25.12 -11.18
C PRO A 684 2.69 23.77 -11.23
N TYR A 685 3.26 22.76 -10.59
CA TYR A 685 2.69 21.39 -10.59
C TYR A 685 1.22 21.33 -10.15
N ALA A 686 0.83 22.17 -9.17
CA ALA A 686 -0.55 22.26 -8.70
C ALA A 686 -1.54 22.72 -9.79
N GLU A 687 -1.11 23.46 -10.78
CA GLU A 687 -1.90 23.86 -11.95
C GLU A 687 -1.96 22.74 -12.98
N VAL A 688 -0.81 22.09 -13.24
CA VAL A 688 -0.72 20.96 -14.18
C VAL A 688 -1.63 19.81 -13.73
N LYS A 689 -1.66 19.50 -12.43
CA LYS A 689 -2.51 18.43 -11.86
C LYS A 689 -4.01 18.63 -12.14
N LYS A 690 -4.47 19.86 -12.37
CA LYS A 690 -5.89 20.19 -12.65
C LYS A 690 -6.25 20.14 -14.14
N ARG A 691 -5.28 19.99 -15.01
CA ARG A 691 -5.46 20.04 -16.47
C ARG A 691 -5.61 18.63 -17.03
N ASN A 692 -6.68 18.40 -17.78
CA ASN A 692 -6.98 17.12 -18.46
C ASN A 692 -6.36 17.04 -19.87
N ASP A 693 -5.81 18.14 -20.38
CA ASP A 693 -5.17 18.23 -21.69
C ASP A 693 -3.66 17.97 -21.65
N ILE A 694 -3.10 17.77 -20.47
CA ILE A 694 -1.69 17.45 -20.26
C ILE A 694 -1.57 15.96 -19.97
N ILE A 695 -0.79 15.27 -20.80
CA ILE A 695 -0.40 13.88 -20.56
C ILE A 695 0.68 13.86 -19.48
N GLN A 696 0.35 13.37 -18.30
CA GLN A 696 1.27 13.23 -17.17
C GLN A 696 1.19 11.81 -16.62
N PHE A 697 2.36 11.18 -16.46
CA PHE A 697 2.51 9.79 -15.99
C PHE A 697 3.56 9.72 -14.89
N PHE A 698 3.43 10.59 -13.89
CA PHE A 698 4.25 10.53 -12.68
C PHE A 698 3.47 9.72 -11.64
N GLY A 699 3.85 8.48 -11.47
CA GLY A 699 3.36 7.58 -10.41
C GLY A 699 4.08 7.77 -9.10
#